data_671d6a7a6dde46ab80342164124cf842
#
_entry.id   671d6a7a6dde46ab80342164124cf842
#
_cell.length_a   1.000
_cell.length_b   1.000
_cell.length_c   1.000
_cell.angle_alpha   90.00
_cell.angle_beta   90.00
_cell.angle_gamma   90.00
#
_symmetry.space_group_name_H-M   'P 1'
#
loop_
_entity.id
_entity.type
_entity.pdbx_description
1 polymer ?
#
loop_
_entity_poly.entity_id
_entity_poly.type
_entity_poly.pdbx_seq_one_letter_code
_entity_poly.pdbx_strand_id
1 'polypeptide(L)'
;FGAAWAGFAAELQDEIVWQIVNEEGEGTLIAWLQQHTGVDEARAEAIANVALPEGYGSLSRKALARIVPELQRDVVTYDKAVQAAGFAHHSDLGFDFDHDSDEVERVGERTIASTGEIKPVYVFKELPYYGRALQRHVAFAKDKPRNDEERYGKIANPTVHIGLNQVRVVVNALIRRYGRPAEVVVELARDLKQSREQKQEAQKKQADNQRRNARIRERVAETLGISTERVRASDIQKWILWEELSFDVADRRCPYSGVQISAAMLLSEQVEIEHILPFSQTLDDSLNNRTVAMRQANRIKRNRTPWAARADFEAQGWSYEGILQRAERMPLRKRYRFAHDGYERWLGADKDFLARALNDTRYLSRVAAEYLRLVCPGSATRVIPGQMTAMLRAKFGLNDVLGLNGEKNRNDHRHHAVDACVIGVTDQGLLQRFAQANAQAREGGLTRLVESMPLPWDTYRDHVERAVRHIWVSHKPDHGFEGAMMEETSYGIRKDGSIKQRRKADGSAGREITNLIRIAEPAQPTRHGVDAEGRPLPYKGYVGGSNYCIEITRNAQGKWEGEVISTFKAYGIVRAAGWAQLRNPTQGQNGQPLVMRLVIGDIVRLEVEWREQTMRVVNINGNNGQMFMAPVHEANVDARNRDKQDAFAYTSKVAGSMQKAKARQVTISAMGELRDPGFQG
;
A
#
# COMPACT_ATOMS: atom_id res chain seq x y z
N PHE A 1 -23.42 -31.33 17.17
CA PHE A 1 -23.58 -32.69 16.65
C PHE A 1 -22.40 -33.62 16.96
N GLY A 2 -21.17 -33.13 17.11
CA GLY A 2 -19.99 -33.96 17.33
C GLY A 2 -19.81 -35.06 16.27
N ALA A 3 -19.53 -36.29 16.71
CA ALA A 3 -19.33 -37.41 15.80
C ALA A 3 -20.60 -37.79 14.98
N ALA A 4 -21.79 -37.45 15.47
CA ALA A 4 -23.04 -37.68 14.74
C ALA A 4 -23.16 -36.92 13.44
N TRP A 5 -22.46 -35.77 13.28
CA TRP A 5 -22.46 -34.98 12.06
C TRP A 5 -22.04 -35.77 10.81
N ALA A 6 -21.01 -36.59 10.97
CA ALA A 6 -20.52 -37.42 9.84
C ALA A 6 -21.48 -38.52 9.42
N GLY A 7 -22.45 -38.89 10.30
CA GLY A 7 -23.47 -39.90 10.01
C GLY A 7 -24.72 -39.34 9.29
N PHE A 8 -24.88 -38.02 9.18
CA PHE A 8 -26.00 -37.43 8.45
C PHE A 8 -25.76 -37.50 6.95
N ALA A 9 -26.85 -37.72 6.19
CA ALA A 9 -26.80 -37.59 4.74
C ALA A 9 -26.39 -36.15 4.33
N ALA A 10 -25.71 -36.01 3.23
CA ALA A 10 -25.19 -34.71 2.76
C ALA A 10 -26.31 -33.68 2.57
N GLU A 11 -27.47 -34.12 2.10
CA GLU A 11 -28.65 -33.29 1.93
C GLU A 11 -29.16 -32.73 3.28
N LEU A 12 -29.15 -33.56 4.33
CA LEU A 12 -29.54 -33.12 5.66
C LEU A 12 -28.51 -32.16 6.27
N GLN A 13 -27.21 -32.41 6.06
CA GLN A 13 -26.16 -31.49 6.48
C GLN A 13 -26.31 -30.11 5.84
N ASP A 14 -26.58 -30.05 4.54
CA ASP A 14 -26.84 -28.82 3.79
C ASP A 14 -28.09 -28.12 4.30
N GLU A 15 -29.18 -28.88 4.60
CA GLU A 15 -30.41 -28.33 5.12
C GLU A 15 -30.25 -27.75 6.52
N ILE A 16 -29.52 -28.45 7.41
CA ILE A 16 -29.17 -27.95 8.75
C ILE A 16 -28.43 -26.61 8.67
N VAL A 17 -27.40 -26.52 7.82
CA VAL A 17 -26.66 -25.27 7.62
C VAL A 17 -27.56 -24.19 7.06
N TRP A 18 -28.43 -24.52 6.11
CA TRP A 18 -29.36 -23.57 5.51
C TRP A 18 -30.34 -23.04 6.56
N GLN A 19 -30.91 -23.89 7.42
CA GLN A 19 -31.83 -23.52 8.49
C GLN A 19 -31.14 -22.60 9.52
N ILE A 20 -29.91 -22.94 9.96
CA ILE A 20 -29.14 -22.10 10.90
C ILE A 20 -28.86 -20.70 10.31
N VAL A 21 -28.67 -20.59 8.99
CA VAL A 21 -28.35 -19.31 8.32
C VAL A 21 -29.60 -18.48 8.05
N ASN A 22 -30.73 -19.09 7.74
CA ASN A 22 -31.88 -18.40 7.16
C ASN A 22 -33.14 -18.40 8.05
N GLU A 23 -33.29 -19.32 9.00
CA GLU A 23 -34.44 -19.33 9.90
C GLU A 23 -34.29 -18.23 10.97
N GLU A 24 -35.29 -17.35 11.03
CA GLU A 24 -35.28 -16.19 11.94
C GLU A 24 -35.91 -16.52 13.30
N GLY A 25 -36.75 -17.57 13.35
CA GLY A 25 -37.48 -17.97 14.56
C GLY A 25 -36.69 -19.00 15.37
N GLU A 26 -36.11 -18.59 16.51
CA GLU A 26 -35.33 -19.50 17.37
C GLU A 26 -36.10 -20.75 17.76
N GLY A 27 -37.34 -20.61 18.25
CA GLY A 27 -38.17 -21.73 18.60
C GLY A 27 -38.50 -22.65 17.43
N THR A 28 -38.70 -22.09 16.25
CA THR A 28 -38.91 -22.83 15.00
C THR A 28 -37.67 -23.62 14.61
N LEU A 29 -36.50 -23.00 14.72
CA LEU A 29 -35.20 -23.65 14.42
C LEU A 29 -34.92 -24.81 15.42
N ILE A 30 -35.15 -24.58 16.71
CA ILE A 30 -34.97 -25.61 17.74
C ILE A 30 -35.91 -26.81 17.49
N ALA A 31 -37.20 -26.56 17.23
CA ALA A 31 -38.16 -27.63 16.95
C ALA A 31 -37.79 -28.38 15.65
N TRP A 32 -37.37 -27.68 14.61
CA TRP A 32 -36.91 -28.29 13.37
C TRP A 32 -35.67 -29.18 13.58
N LEU A 33 -34.69 -28.68 14.35
CA LEU A 33 -33.46 -29.46 14.67
C LEU A 33 -33.79 -30.74 15.44
N GLN A 34 -34.66 -30.65 16.46
CA GLN A 34 -35.09 -31.83 17.23
C GLN A 34 -35.78 -32.86 16.34
N GLN A 35 -36.70 -32.41 15.48
CA GLN A 35 -37.46 -33.26 14.59
C GLN A 35 -36.61 -34.00 13.54
N HIS A 36 -35.63 -33.31 12.97
CA HIS A 36 -34.86 -33.84 11.82
C HIS A 36 -33.54 -34.49 12.20
N THR A 37 -33.00 -34.17 13.37
CA THR A 37 -31.69 -34.70 13.81
C THR A 37 -31.74 -35.54 15.05
N GLY A 38 -32.89 -35.57 15.77
CA GLY A 38 -33.08 -36.35 16.98
C GLY A 38 -32.27 -35.86 18.18
N VAL A 39 -31.73 -34.64 18.14
CA VAL A 39 -31.02 -34.06 19.30
C VAL A 39 -32.02 -33.59 20.37
N ASP A 40 -31.58 -33.60 21.62
CA ASP A 40 -32.36 -33.06 22.74
C ASP A 40 -32.45 -31.52 22.66
N GLU A 41 -33.37 -30.96 23.42
CA GLU A 41 -33.68 -29.54 23.43
C GLU A 41 -32.44 -28.69 23.74
N ALA A 42 -31.65 -29.08 24.76
CA ALA A 42 -30.44 -28.32 25.15
C ALA A 42 -29.37 -28.32 24.07
N ARG A 43 -29.22 -29.42 23.33
CA ARG A 43 -28.32 -29.48 22.17
C ARG A 43 -28.86 -28.73 20.98
N ALA A 44 -30.17 -28.82 20.72
CA ALA A 44 -30.79 -28.05 19.63
C ALA A 44 -30.65 -26.56 19.88
N GLU A 45 -30.80 -26.09 21.11
CA GLU A 45 -30.58 -24.71 21.51
C GLU A 45 -29.10 -24.30 21.32
N ALA A 46 -28.15 -25.14 21.77
CA ALA A 46 -26.73 -24.90 21.56
C ALA A 46 -26.36 -24.82 20.06
N ILE A 47 -26.95 -25.65 19.20
CA ILE A 47 -26.74 -25.66 17.78
C ILE A 47 -27.36 -24.42 17.10
N ALA A 48 -28.59 -24.05 17.49
CA ALA A 48 -29.26 -22.87 17.00
C ALA A 48 -28.46 -21.56 17.28
N ASN A 49 -27.66 -21.59 18.37
CA ASN A 49 -26.81 -20.47 18.79
C ASN A 49 -25.38 -20.51 18.21
N VAL A 50 -25.04 -21.49 17.38
CA VAL A 50 -23.71 -21.57 16.77
C VAL A 50 -23.53 -20.41 15.79
N ALA A 51 -22.54 -19.56 16.06
CA ALA A 51 -22.08 -18.59 15.08
C ALA A 51 -21.29 -19.31 13.99
N LEU A 52 -21.89 -19.51 12.83
CA LEU A 52 -21.16 -19.96 11.65
C LEU A 52 -20.19 -18.87 11.19
N PRO A 53 -19.01 -19.23 10.64
CA PRO A 53 -18.06 -18.25 10.13
C PRO A 53 -18.72 -17.35 9.10
N GLU A 54 -18.69 -16.04 9.33
CA GLU A 54 -19.15 -15.06 8.34
C GLU A 54 -18.23 -15.06 7.12
N GLY A 55 -18.79 -15.05 5.95
CA GLY A 55 -18.08 -14.95 4.70
C GLY A 55 -18.60 -15.95 3.66
N TYR A 56 -18.24 -15.67 2.44
CA TYR A 56 -18.48 -16.60 1.32
C TYR A 56 -17.13 -17.03 0.74
N GLY A 57 -17.01 -18.31 0.45
CA GLY A 57 -15.86 -18.80 -0.33
C GLY A 57 -15.93 -18.27 -1.75
N SER A 58 -14.76 -17.90 -2.32
CA SER A 58 -14.66 -17.53 -3.74
C SER A 58 -14.88 -18.74 -4.70
N LEU A 59 -15.25 -19.90 -4.15
CA LEU A 59 -15.49 -21.14 -4.89
C LEU A 59 -17.00 -21.37 -5.06
N SER A 60 -17.38 -21.86 -6.23
CA SER A 60 -18.76 -22.30 -6.49
C SER A 60 -19.10 -23.58 -5.71
N ARG A 61 -20.36 -23.82 -5.40
CA ARG A 61 -20.83 -25.08 -4.78
C ARG A 61 -20.33 -26.33 -5.56
N LYS A 62 -20.31 -26.26 -6.89
CA LYS A 62 -19.80 -27.33 -7.77
C LYS A 62 -18.32 -27.59 -7.55
N ALA A 63 -17.52 -26.54 -7.32
CA ALA A 63 -16.10 -26.68 -7.02
C ALA A 63 -15.88 -27.26 -5.63
N LEU A 64 -16.60 -26.75 -4.61
CA LEU A 64 -16.54 -27.27 -3.23
C LEU A 64 -16.93 -28.75 -3.16
N ALA A 65 -18.01 -29.17 -3.84
CA ALA A 65 -18.45 -30.56 -3.86
C ALA A 65 -17.40 -31.54 -4.41
N ARG A 66 -16.42 -31.08 -5.18
CA ARG A 66 -15.32 -31.89 -5.68
C ARG A 66 -14.04 -31.78 -4.86
N ILE A 67 -13.73 -30.58 -4.34
CA ILE A 67 -12.48 -30.32 -3.60
C ILE A 67 -12.55 -30.84 -2.17
N VAL A 68 -13.69 -30.65 -1.49
CA VAL A 68 -13.85 -31.06 -0.08
C VAL A 68 -13.65 -32.57 0.14
N PRO A 69 -14.19 -33.48 -0.71
CA PRO A 69 -13.93 -34.90 -0.58
C PRO A 69 -12.44 -35.26 -0.69
N GLU A 70 -11.67 -34.57 -1.54
CA GLU A 70 -10.24 -34.80 -1.67
C GLU A 70 -9.45 -34.39 -0.42
N LEU A 71 -9.87 -33.29 0.23
CA LEU A 71 -9.31 -32.85 1.53
C LEU A 71 -9.70 -33.77 2.68
N GLN A 72 -10.85 -34.47 2.59
CA GLN A 72 -11.31 -35.41 3.60
C GLN A 72 -10.67 -36.79 3.44
N ARG A 73 -10.33 -37.18 2.21
CA ARG A 73 -9.75 -38.49 1.89
C ARG A 73 -8.32 -38.63 2.36
N ASP A 74 -7.52 -37.55 2.30
CA ASP A 74 -6.12 -37.55 2.68
C ASP A 74 -5.68 -36.18 3.18
N VAL A 75 -4.63 -36.14 4.00
CA VAL A 75 -3.99 -34.91 4.47
C VAL A 75 -3.11 -34.34 3.35
N VAL A 76 -3.74 -33.67 2.41
CA VAL A 76 -3.08 -33.03 1.28
C VAL A 76 -3.18 -31.49 1.38
N THR A 77 -2.28 -30.80 0.71
CA THR A 77 -2.38 -29.33 0.58
C THR A 77 -3.56 -28.96 -0.33
N TYR A 78 -4.14 -27.80 -0.12
CA TYR A 78 -5.29 -27.33 -0.91
C TYR A 78 -5.05 -27.36 -2.42
N ASP A 79 -3.87 -27.00 -2.89
CA ASP A 79 -3.49 -27.06 -4.30
C ASP A 79 -3.52 -28.48 -4.88
N LYS A 80 -3.06 -29.47 -4.12
CA LYS A 80 -3.15 -30.88 -4.52
C LYS A 80 -4.58 -31.39 -4.51
N ALA A 81 -5.40 -31.00 -3.51
CA ALA A 81 -6.81 -31.34 -3.49
C ALA A 81 -7.56 -30.73 -4.68
N VAL A 82 -7.25 -29.50 -5.07
CA VAL A 82 -7.81 -28.83 -6.25
C VAL A 82 -7.47 -29.58 -7.53
N GLN A 83 -6.22 -30.03 -7.67
CA GLN A 83 -5.79 -30.84 -8.81
C GLN A 83 -6.47 -32.24 -8.84
N ALA A 84 -6.51 -32.91 -7.70
CA ALA A 84 -7.19 -34.20 -7.55
C ALA A 84 -8.70 -34.12 -7.89
N ALA A 85 -9.32 -32.99 -7.52
CA ALA A 85 -10.71 -32.67 -7.87
C ALA A 85 -10.94 -32.35 -9.35
N GLY A 86 -9.88 -32.38 -10.19
CA GLY A 86 -9.97 -32.16 -11.65
C GLY A 86 -10.03 -30.68 -12.04
N PHE A 87 -9.59 -29.77 -11.19
CA PHE A 87 -9.45 -28.37 -11.53
C PHE A 87 -7.98 -28.03 -11.83
N ALA A 88 -7.77 -26.97 -12.62
CA ALA A 88 -6.46 -26.43 -12.84
C ALA A 88 -5.83 -25.97 -11.51
N HIS A 89 -4.52 -26.12 -11.39
CA HIS A 89 -3.80 -25.60 -10.22
C HIS A 89 -4.09 -24.09 -10.08
N HIS A 90 -4.42 -23.62 -8.87
CA HIS A 90 -4.73 -22.20 -8.64
C HIS A 90 -3.58 -21.26 -8.98
N SER A 91 -2.37 -21.82 -9.14
CA SER A 91 -1.18 -21.10 -9.62
C SER A 91 -1.10 -21.01 -11.13
N ASP A 92 -1.96 -21.73 -11.86
CA ASP A 92 -2.04 -21.57 -13.30
C ASP A 92 -2.64 -20.19 -13.56
N LEU A 93 -1.77 -19.30 -13.95
CA LEU A 93 -2.20 -18.03 -14.48
C LEU A 93 -3.01 -18.38 -15.74
N GLY A 94 -4.26 -17.96 -15.78
CA GLY A 94 -5.07 -18.01 -17.00
C GLY A 94 -4.53 -17.02 -18.06
N PHE A 95 -3.21 -16.96 -18.17
CA PHE A 95 -2.51 -16.14 -19.14
C PHE A 95 -2.33 -16.97 -20.40
N ASP A 96 -2.92 -16.46 -21.46
CA ASP A 96 -2.76 -17.04 -22.78
C ASP A 96 -1.40 -16.59 -23.35
N PHE A 97 -0.44 -17.52 -23.30
CA PHE A 97 0.88 -17.27 -23.85
C PHE A 97 0.79 -17.31 -25.38
N ASP A 98 1.30 -16.27 -26.02
CA ASP A 98 1.60 -16.33 -27.45
C ASP A 98 2.80 -17.25 -27.64
N HIS A 99 2.50 -18.51 -27.99
CA HIS A 99 3.49 -19.59 -28.10
C HIS A 99 4.49 -19.37 -29.23
N ASP A 100 4.15 -18.56 -30.22
CA ASP A 100 5.01 -18.21 -31.36
C ASP A 100 5.91 -16.98 -31.05
N SER A 101 5.75 -16.38 -29.88
CA SER A 101 6.53 -15.21 -29.47
C SER A 101 7.91 -15.61 -28.98
N ASP A 102 8.93 -14.91 -29.45
CA ASP A 102 10.31 -15.01 -28.95
C ASP A 102 10.47 -14.68 -27.45
N GLU A 103 9.47 -14.05 -26.84
CA GLU A 103 9.47 -13.70 -25.42
C GLU A 103 9.18 -14.89 -24.51
N VAL A 104 8.69 -16.00 -25.04
CA VAL A 104 8.20 -17.16 -24.28
C VAL A 104 9.07 -18.37 -24.56
N GLU A 105 9.25 -19.25 -23.57
CA GLU A 105 9.93 -20.53 -23.73
C GLU A 105 9.13 -21.66 -23.08
N ARG A 106 9.20 -22.86 -23.68
CA ARG A 106 8.66 -24.10 -23.11
C ARG A 106 9.63 -24.62 -22.06
N VAL A 107 9.16 -24.83 -20.84
CA VAL A 107 10.00 -25.24 -19.70
C VAL A 107 9.70 -26.64 -19.18
N GLY A 108 8.68 -27.29 -19.71
CA GLY A 108 8.31 -28.62 -19.30
C GLY A 108 6.95 -29.04 -19.83
N GLU A 109 6.44 -30.14 -19.27
CA GLU A 109 5.12 -30.66 -19.51
C GLU A 109 4.39 -30.90 -18.20
N ARG A 110 3.07 -30.77 -18.22
CA ARG A 110 2.22 -31.04 -17.08
C ARG A 110 1.08 -31.96 -17.52
N THR A 111 0.89 -33.04 -16.77
CA THR A 111 -0.27 -33.91 -16.93
C THR A 111 -1.46 -33.33 -16.19
N ILE A 112 -2.57 -33.10 -16.87
CA ILE A 112 -3.83 -32.67 -16.24
C ILE A 112 -4.46 -33.92 -15.61
N ALA A 113 -4.53 -33.94 -14.28
CA ALA A 113 -4.98 -35.09 -13.50
C ALA A 113 -6.42 -35.56 -13.88
N SER A 114 -7.29 -34.62 -14.28
CA SER A 114 -8.68 -34.92 -14.62
C SER A 114 -8.87 -35.57 -15.98
N THR A 115 -7.97 -35.29 -16.95
CA THR A 115 -8.11 -35.80 -18.36
C THR A 115 -6.97 -36.69 -18.76
N GLY A 116 -5.88 -36.76 -18.03
CA GLY A 116 -4.63 -37.43 -18.43
C GLY A 116 -3.88 -36.69 -19.54
N GLU A 117 -4.40 -35.56 -20.01
CA GLU A 117 -3.81 -34.76 -21.09
C GLU A 117 -2.49 -34.15 -20.66
N ILE A 118 -1.47 -34.29 -21.49
CA ILE A 118 -0.17 -33.66 -21.27
C ILE A 118 -0.17 -32.28 -21.95
N LYS A 119 -0.03 -31.22 -21.16
CA LYS A 119 0.08 -29.85 -21.68
C LYS A 119 1.48 -29.28 -21.46
N PRO A 120 2.05 -28.59 -22.46
CA PRO A 120 3.31 -27.89 -22.29
C PRO A 120 3.16 -26.76 -21.30
N VAL A 121 4.21 -26.50 -20.49
CA VAL A 121 4.31 -25.38 -19.56
C VAL A 121 5.21 -24.34 -20.20
N TYR A 122 4.70 -23.14 -20.31
CA TYR A 122 5.43 -21.99 -20.84
C TYR A 122 5.68 -20.94 -19.76
N VAL A 123 6.77 -20.22 -19.92
CA VAL A 123 7.11 -19.05 -19.09
C VAL A 123 7.71 -17.95 -19.99
N PHE A 124 7.69 -16.73 -19.53
CA PHE A 124 8.44 -15.66 -20.19
C PHE A 124 9.94 -15.81 -19.93
N LYS A 125 10.75 -15.49 -20.93
CA LYS A 125 12.22 -15.39 -20.81
C LYS A 125 12.62 -14.28 -19.83
N GLU A 126 11.88 -13.16 -19.83
CA GLU A 126 12.01 -12.03 -18.89
C GLU A 126 10.61 -11.55 -18.49
N LEU A 127 10.48 -10.92 -17.32
CA LEU A 127 9.22 -10.32 -16.90
C LEU A 127 8.78 -9.21 -17.86
N PRO A 128 7.62 -9.32 -18.50
CA PRO A 128 7.04 -8.24 -19.30
C PRO A 128 6.58 -7.09 -18.38
N TYR A 129 6.06 -6.01 -18.95
CA TYR A 129 5.35 -5.02 -18.14
C TYR A 129 4.18 -5.69 -17.39
N TYR A 130 4.08 -5.47 -16.09
CA TYR A 130 3.14 -6.22 -15.24
C TYR A 130 1.67 -6.08 -15.66
N GLY A 131 1.27 -4.90 -16.20
CA GLY A 131 -0.09 -4.67 -16.66
C GLY A 131 -0.54 -5.60 -17.78
N ARG A 132 0.39 -6.14 -18.58
CA ARG A 132 0.09 -7.12 -19.61
C ARG A 132 -0.46 -8.43 -19.03
N ALA A 133 0.05 -8.86 -17.90
CA ALA A 133 -0.31 -10.13 -17.27
C ALA A 133 -1.31 -10.01 -16.12
N LEU A 134 -1.26 -8.91 -15.39
CA LEU A 134 -2.08 -8.67 -14.20
C LEU A 134 -3.32 -7.82 -14.53
N GLN A 135 -4.00 -8.13 -15.62
CA GLN A 135 -5.12 -7.34 -16.17
C GLN A 135 -6.22 -7.03 -15.14
N ARG A 136 -6.51 -7.95 -14.23
CA ARG A 136 -7.52 -7.77 -13.18
C ARG A 136 -7.13 -6.73 -12.11
N HIS A 137 -5.85 -6.35 -12.03
CA HIS A 137 -5.31 -5.41 -11.04
C HIS A 137 -5.06 -4.01 -11.61
N VAL A 138 -5.16 -3.83 -12.93
CA VAL A 138 -4.83 -2.59 -13.60
C VAL A 138 -6.06 -1.82 -14.06
N ALA A 139 -5.90 -0.52 -14.18
CA ALA A 139 -6.86 0.42 -14.73
C ALA A 139 -6.11 1.51 -15.53
N PHE A 140 -6.85 2.46 -16.11
CA PHE A 140 -6.30 3.63 -16.80
C PHE A 140 -5.57 3.35 -18.12
N ALA A 141 -5.89 2.24 -18.80
CA ALA A 141 -5.44 2.03 -20.18
C ALA A 141 -6.03 3.12 -21.10
N LYS A 142 -5.27 3.50 -22.14
CA LYS A 142 -5.67 4.53 -23.10
C LYS A 142 -5.90 3.93 -24.50
N ASP A 143 -6.81 4.52 -25.26
CA ASP A 143 -7.12 4.09 -26.63
C ASP A 143 -5.94 4.33 -27.61
N LYS A 144 -5.11 5.36 -27.35
CA LYS A 144 -3.92 5.69 -28.17
C LYS A 144 -2.67 5.68 -27.28
N PRO A 145 -2.13 4.50 -26.98
CA PRO A 145 -1.01 4.37 -26.08
C PRO A 145 0.32 4.76 -26.72
N ARG A 146 1.20 5.41 -25.93
CA ARG A 146 2.57 5.75 -26.31
C ARG A 146 3.61 4.77 -25.75
N ASN A 147 3.22 4.01 -24.73
CA ASN A 147 4.07 3.04 -24.03
C ASN A 147 3.20 1.94 -23.40
N ASP A 148 3.85 0.94 -22.81
CA ASP A 148 3.16 -0.22 -22.20
C ASP A 148 2.28 0.19 -21.02
N GLU A 149 2.65 1.20 -20.22
CA GLU A 149 1.83 1.70 -19.11
C GLU A 149 0.50 2.28 -19.62
N GLU A 150 0.54 3.05 -20.69
CA GLU A 150 -0.66 3.60 -21.32
C GLU A 150 -1.48 2.52 -22.05
N ARG A 151 -0.80 1.49 -22.61
CA ARG A 151 -1.44 0.40 -23.36
C ARG A 151 -2.18 -0.58 -22.44
N TYR A 152 -1.53 -1.03 -21.38
CA TYR A 152 -2.06 -2.07 -20.50
C TYR A 152 -2.61 -1.52 -19.20
N GLY A 153 -2.48 -0.22 -18.95
CA GLY A 153 -2.86 0.41 -17.70
C GLY A 153 -1.88 0.17 -16.56
N LYS A 154 -2.22 0.68 -15.39
CA LYS A 154 -1.41 0.54 -14.17
C LYS A 154 -2.25 0.27 -12.95
N ILE A 155 -1.64 -0.26 -11.91
CA ILE A 155 -2.23 -0.38 -10.58
C ILE A 155 -2.40 1.03 -10.02
N ALA A 156 -3.60 1.32 -9.48
CA ALA A 156 -3.94 2.64 -8.95
C ALA A 156 -3.05 3.08 -7.78
N ASN A 157 -2.50 2.11 -7.02
CA ASN A 157 -1.60 2.38 -5.91
C ASN A 157 -0.18 2.71 -6.41
N PRO A 158 0.33 3.95 -6.21
CA PRO A 158 1.65 4.37 -6.71
C PRO A 158 2.79 3.53 -6.12
N THR A 159 2.72 3.18 -4.84
CA THR A 159 3.76 2.39 -4.15
C THR A 159 3.88 1.00 -4.76
N VAL A 160 2.74 0.34 -5.02
CA VAL A 160 2.71 -0.99 -5.66
C VAL A 160 3.17 -0.91 -7.10
N HIS A 161 2.74 0.11 -7.85
CA HIS A 161 3.17 0.37 -9.22
C HIS A 161 4.70 0.53 -9.32
N ILE A 162 5.29 1.38 -8.48
CA ILE A 162 6.74 1.58 -8.43
C ILE A 162 7.44 0.28 -8.01
N GLY A 163 6.93 -0.39 -6.98
CA GLY A 163 7.49 -1.65 -6.47
C GLY A 163 7.55 -2.75 -7.53
N LEU A 164 6.47 -3.01 -8.26
CA LEU A 164 6.43 -4.02 -9.31
C LEU A 164 7.37 -3.69 -10.48
N ASN A 165 7.47 -2.42 -10.88
CA ASN A 165 8.45 -2.00 -11.88
C ASN A 165 9.88 -2.21 -11.41
N GLN A 166 10.21 -1.97 -10.13
CA GLN A 166 11.54 -2.26 -9.59
C GLN A 166 11.80 -3.76 -9.50
N VAL A 167 10.82 -4.57 -9.09
CA VAL A 167 10.91 -6.05 -9.13
C VAL A 167 11.25 -6.51 -10.53
N ARG A 168 10.58 -5.99 -11.57
CA ARG A 168 10.88 -6.30 -12.98
C ARG A 168 12.34 -6.01 -13.34
N VAL A 169 12.82 -4.81 -13.00
CA VAL A 169 14.19 -4.40 -13.33
C VAL A 169 15.21 -5.32 -12.67
N VAL A 170 15.04 -5.62 -11.38
CA VAL A 170 15.98 -6.47 -10.62
C VAL A 170 15.92 -7.91 -11.10
N VAL A 171 14.72 -8.49 -11.24
CA VAL A 171 14.54 -9.90 -11.66
C VAL A 171 15.07 -10.11 -13.07
N ASN A 172 14.77 -9.20 -14.02
CA ASN A 172 15.30 -9.32 -15.38
C ASN A 172 16.84 -9.17 -15.43
N ALA A 173 17.43 -8.32 -14.59
CA ALA A 173 18.88 -8.24 -14.46
C ALA A 173 19.49 -9.54 -13.91
N LEU A 174 18.83 -10.18 -12.93
CA LEU A 174 19.23 -11.49 -12.40
C LEU A 174 19.12 -12.58 -13.47
N ILE A 175 18.01 -12.60 -14.22
CA ILE A 175 17.80 -13.58 -15.30
C ILE A 175 18.86 -13.44 -16.39
N ARG A 176 19.20 -12.23 -16.80
CA ARG A 176 20.25 -11.98 -17.81
C ARG A 176 21.63 -12.47 -17.36
N ARG A 177 21.91 -12.38 -16.05
CA ARG A 177 23.21 -12.75 -15.50
C ARG A 177 23.32 -14.23 -15.14
N TYR A 178 22.28 -14.81 -14.58
CA TYR A 178 22.29 -16.15 -13.99
C TYR A 178 21.40 -17.16 -14.70
N GLY A 179 20.62 -16.71 -15.66
CA GLY A 179 19.56 -17.53 -16.27
C GLY A 179 18.28 -17.51 -15.47
N ARG A 180 17.28 -18.21 -15.97
CA ARG A 180 15.95 -18.31 -15.37
C ARG A 180 16.01 -18.98 -13.99
N PRO A 181 15.30 -18.45 -12.98
CA PRO A 181 15.26 -19.08 -11.66
C PRO A 181 14.53 -20.42 -11.70
N ALA A 182 15.08 -21.44 -11.07
CA ALA A 182 14.43 -22.74 -10.88
C ALA A 182 13.31 -22.64 -9.84
N GLU A 183 13.45 -21.76 -8.87
CA GLU A 183 12.50 -21.54 -7.79
C GLU A 183 12.49 -20.05 -7.38
N VAL A 184 11.32 -19.58 -6.98
CA VAL A 184 11.14 -18.22 -6.42
C VAL A 184 10.43 -18.32 -5.09
N VAL A 185 11.00 -17.66 -4.07
CA VAL A 185 10.41 -17.60 -2.74
C VAL A 185 10.09 -16.15 -2.40
N VAL A 186 8.83 -15.89 -2.02
CA VAL A 186 8.35 -14.55 -1.70
C VAL A 186 7.96 -14.49 -0.23
N GLU A 187 8.52 -13.52 0.51
CA GLU A 187 8.09 -13.24 1.87
C GLU A 187 6.81 -12.40 1.88
N LEU A 188 5.79 -12.85 2.62
CA LEU A 188 4.64 -12.00 2.93
C LEU A 188 4.99 -11.04 4.07
N ALA A 189 4.86 -9.76 3.79
CA ALA A 189 5.10 -8.74 4.80
C ALA A 189 4.17 -8.89 6.00
N ARG A 190 4.73 -8.61 7.17
CA ARG A 190 3.99 -8.48 8.43
C ARG A 190 3.29 -7.13 8.51
N ASP A 191 2.28 -7.06 9.39
CA ASP A 191 1.84 -5.76 9.92
C ASP A 191 3.03 -5.07 10.57
N LEU A 192 3.25 -3.80 10.22
CA LEU A 192 4.31 -3.01 10.85
C LEU A 192 4.09 -2.96 12.36
N LYS A 193 5.14 -3.18 13.13
CA LYS A 193 5.08 -2.94 14.57
C LYS A 193 4.86 -1.45 14.77
N GLN A 194 3.71 -1.11 15.35
CA GLN A 194 3.41 0.25 15.77
C GLN A 194 4.41 0.72 16.83
N SER A 195 4.74 2.00 16.86
CA SER A 195 5.52 2.60 17.94
C SER A 195 4.82 2.39 19.29
N ARG A 196 5.53 2.57 20.40
CA ARG A 196 4.93 2.45 21.74
C ARG A 196 3.75 3.41 21.93
N GLU A 197 3.87 4.62 21.43
CA GLU A 197 2.82 5.65 21.46
C GLU A 197 1.64 5.24 20.55
N GLN A 198 1.91 4.82 19.32
CA GLN A 198 0.89 4.31 18.40
C GLN A 198 0.17 3.07 18.96
N LYS A 199 0.89 2.19 19.68
CA LYS A 199 0.28 1.04 20.35
C LYS A 199 -0.62 1.48 21.50
N GLN A 200 -0.18 2.43 22.31
CA GLN A 200 -0.99 2.96 23.41
C GLN A 200 -2.23 3.68 22.89
N GLU A 201 -2.10 4.47 21.83
CA GLU A 201 -3.21 5.14 21.17
C GLU A 201 -4.17 4.12 20.53
N ALA A 202 -3.64 3.11 19.84
CA ALA A 202 -4.43 2.02 19.27
C ALA A 202 -5.14 1.20 20.38
N GLN A 203 -4.47 0.88 21.49
CA GLN A 203 -5.07 0.20 22.62
C GLN A 203 -6.19 1.03 23.27
N LYS A 204 -5.97 2.33 23.46
CA LYS A 204 -7.01 3.25 23.96
C LYS A 204 -8.21 3.28 23.02
N LYS A 205 -7.97 3.47 21.72
CA LYS A 205 -9.01 3.45 20.69
C LYS A 205 -9.74 2.10 20.63
N GLN A 206 -9.02 1.00 20.80
CA GLN A 206 -9.61 -0.34 20.87
C GLN A 206 -10.48 -0.52 22.11
N ALA A 207 -10.02 -0.06 23.28
CA ALA A 207 -10.81 -0.09 24.52
C ALA A 207 -12.07 0.79 24.42
N ASP A 208 -11.96 1.98 23.82
CA ASP A 208 -13.11 2.85 23.60
C ASP A 208 -14.11 2.24 22.60
N ASN A 209 -13.62 1.61 21.53
CA ASN A 209 -14.45 0.87 20.58
C ASN A 209 -15.14 -0.33 21.27
N GLN A 210 -14.44 -1.09 22.11
CA GLN A 210 -15.03 -2.21 22.86
C GLN A 210 -16.17 -1.74 23.78
N ARG A 211 -15.96 -0.65 24.56
CA ARG A 211 -16.99 -0.05 25.41
C ARG A 211 -18.19 0.41 24.62
N ARG A 212 -17.95 1.10 23.49
CA ARG A 212 -19.03 1.52 22.57
C ARG A 212 -19.78 0.32 22.02
N ASN A 213 -19.09 -0.69 21.53
CA ASN A 213 -19.71 -1.87 20.95
C ASN A 213 -20.49 -2.68 21.99
N ALA A 214 -20.01 -2.79 23.25
CA ALA A 214 -20.74 -3.42 24.34
C ALA A 214 -22.07 -2.70 24.61
N ARG A 215 -22.04 -1.37 24.75
CA ARG A 215 -23.26 -0.56 24.93
C ARG A 215 -24.23 -0.70 23.76
N ILE A 216 -23.73 -0.74 22.54
CA ILE A 216 -24.57 -0.91 21.35
C ILE A 216 -25.16 -2.32 21.32
N ARG A 217 -24.39 -3.33 21.68
CA ARG A 217 -24.84 -4.72 21.75
C ARG A 217 -26.04 -4.88 22.69
N GLU A 218 -25.98 -4.25 23.87
CA GLU A 218 -27.09 -4.23 24.81
C GLU A 218 -28.37 -3.62 24.19
N ARG A 219 -28.23 -2.48 23.50
CA ARG A 219 -29.36 -1.80 22.85
C ARG A 219 -29.95 -2.58 21.68
N VAL A 220 -29.09 -3.22 20.89
CA VAL A 220 -29.54 -4.08 19.79
C VAL A 220 -30.27 -5.32 20.36
N ALA A 221 -29.70 -5.95 21.38
CA ALA A 221 -30.33 -7.08 22.06
C ALA A 221 -31.72 -6.73 22.61
N GLU A 222 -31.84 -5.58 23.26
CA GLU A 222 -33.11 -5.05 23.77
C GLU A 222 -34.12 -4.78 22.61
N THR A 223 -33.67 -4.20 21.51
CA THR A 223 -34.53 -3.87 20.35
C THR A 223 -35.05 -5.12 19.65
N LEU A 224 -34.20 -6.16 19.54
CA LEU A 224 -34.55 -7.43 18.89
C LEU A 224 -35.20 -8.46 19.83
N GLY A 225 -35.17 -8.23 21.14
CA GLY A 225 -35.68 -9.19 22.14
C GLY A 225 -34.83 -10.48 22.23
N ILE A 226 -33.52 -10.37 21.92
CA ILE A 226 -32.58 -11.51 21.92
C ILE A 226 -31.50 -11.33 23.00
N SER A 227 -30.76 -12.40 23.30
CA SER A 227 -29.61 -12.30 24.23
C SER A 227 -28.45 -11.53 23.57
N THR A 228 -27.60 -10.91 24.39
CA THR A 228 -26.45 -10.09 23.91
C THR A 228 -25.43 -10.90 23.12
N GLU A 229 -25.33 -12.21 23.38
CA GLU A 229 -24.45 -13.13 22.65
C GLU A 229 -24.88 -13.37 21.21
N ARG A 230 -26.20 -13.20 20.93
CA ARG A 230 -26.78 -13.39 19.60
C ARG A 230 -26.69 -12.17 18.69
N VAL A 231 -26.30 -11.03 19.23
CA VAL A 231 -26.14 -9.81 18.45
C VAL A 231 -25.00 -9.94 17.45
N ARG A 232 -25.28 -9.82 16.18
CA ARG A 232 -24.29 -9.96 15.08
C ARG A 232 -23.39 -8.71 15.01
N ALA A 233 -22.19 -8.89 14.53
CA ALA A 233 -21.25 -7.79 14.29
C ALA A 233 -21.79 -6.80 13.25
N SER A 234 -22.54 -7.27 12.25
CA SER A 234 -23.26 -6.45 11.26
C SER A 234 -24.29 -5.52 11.88
N ASP A 235 -25.01 -5.99 12.91
CA ASP A 235 -26.05 -5.20 13.57
C ASP A 235 -25.44 -4.08 14.41
N ILE A 236 -24.33 -4.37 15.09
CA ILE A 236 -23.54 -3.34 15.78
C ILE A 236 -23.04 -2.31 14.79
N GLN A 237 -22.57 -2.74 13.61
CA GLN A 237 -22.09 -1.85 12.58
C GLN A 237 -23.20 -1.00 11.97
N LYS A 238 -24.38 -1.60 11.67
CA LYS A 238 -25.57 -0.86 11.25
C LYS A 238 -25.94 0.19 12.28
N TRP A 239 -25.91 -0.14 13.57
CA TRP A 239 -26.24 0.80 14.65
C TRP A 239 -25.27 1.97 14.73
N ILE A 240 -23.96 1.72 14.62
CA ILE A 240 -22.95 2.79 14.56
C ILE A 240 -23.22 3.74 13.42
N LEU A 241 -23.45 3.20 12.22
CA LEU A 241 -23.70 3.99 11.01
C LEU A 241 -25.02 4.76 11.09
N TRP A 242 -26.02 4.22 11.78
CA TRP A 242 -27.28 4.87 12.03
C TRP A 242 -27.18 6.04 13.03
N GLU A 243 -26.37 5.87 14.09
CA GLU A 243 -26.08 6.98 15.02
C GLU A 243 -25.35 8.13 14.32
N GLU A 244 -24.59 7.85 13.28
CA GLU A 244 -23.86 8.86 12.49
C GLU A 244 -24.74 9.63 11.49
N LEU A 245 -25.99 9.21 11.23
CA LEU A 245 -26.89 9.93 10.34
C LEU A 245 -27.32 11.29 10.93
N SER A 246 -27.57 11.33 12.23
CA SER A 246 -27.88 12.56 12.98
C SER A 246 -27.69 12.33 14.47
N PHE A 247 -27.30 13.40 15.20
CA PHE A 247 -27.32 13.40 16.67
C PHE A 247 -28.74 13.29 17.21
N ASP A 248 -29.71 13.89 16.53
CA ASP A 248 -31.14 13.77 16.87
C ASP A 248 -31.68 12.44 16.35
N VAL A 249 -32.16 11.61 17.28
CA VAL A 249 -32.76 10.31 16.95
C VAL A 249 -33.98 10.44 16.05
N ALA A 250 -34.81 11.49 16.25
CA ALA A 250 -35.99 11.74 15.45
C ALA A 250 -35.66 12.12 13.99
N ASP A 251 -34.42 12.52 13.73
CA ASP A 251 -33.98 12.97 12.41
C ASP A 251 -33.00 12.03 11.73
N ARG A 252 -32.86 10.79 12.22
CA ARG A 252 -32.07 9.75 11.56
C ARG A 252 -32.80 9.21 10.34
N ARG A 253 -32.44 9.75 9.17
CA ARG A 253 -33.08 9.48 7.87
C ARG A 253 -32.11 8.84 6.90
N CYS A 254 -32.66 8.01 6.00
CA CYS A 254 -31.89 7.53 4.86
C CYS A 254 -31.30 8.72 4.09
N PRO A 255 -29.97 8.77 3.87
CA PRO A 255 -29.36 9.92 3.21
C PRO A 255 -29.93 10.16 1.79
N TYR A 256 -30.34 9.12 1.10
CA TYR A 256 -30.87 9.22 -0.27
C TYR A 256 -32.36 9.50 -0.32
N SER A 257 -33.18 8.65 0.26
CA SER A 257 -34.66 8.76 0.16
C SER A 257 -35.29 9.73 1.17
N GLY A 258 -34.58 10.10 2.24
CA GLY A 258 -35.12 10.92 3.32
C GLY A 258 -36.10 10.18 4.26
N VAL A 259 -36.38 8.91 4.04
CA VAL A 259 -37.21 8.08 4.92
C VAL A 259 -36.55 7.98 6.30
N GLN A 260 -37.32 8.24 7.36
CA GLN A 260 -36.87 8.09 8.74
C GLN A 260 -36.63 6.62 9.05
N ILE A 261 -35.45 6.31 9.61
CA ILE A 261 -35.07 4.96 9.96
C ILE A 261 -35.20 4.79 11.48
N SER A 262 -36.21 4.02 11.90
CA SER A 262 -36.31 3.59 13.31
C SER A 262 -35.32 2.50 13.66
N ALA A 263 -35.09 2.25 14.96
CA ALA A 263 -34.21 1.16 15.42
C ALA A 263 -34.67 -0.23 14.92
N ALA A 264 -36.00 -0.45 14.90
CA ALA A 264 -36.55 -1.70 14.37
C ALA A 264 -36.36 -1.84 12.86
N MET A 265 -36.58 -0.76 12.08
CA MET A 265 -36.29 -0.77 10.65
C MET A 265 -34.81 -0.97 10.33
N LEU A 266 -33.92 -0.36 11.11
CA LEU A 266 -32.46 -0.51 10.97
C LEU A 266 -32.02 -1.97 10.97
N LEU A 267 -32.57 -2.74 11.90
CA LEU A 267 -32.23 -4.15 12.14
C LEU A 267 -33.02 -5.12 11.25
N SER A 268 -33.92 -4.60 10.41
CA SER A 268 -34.67 -5.38 9.43
C SER A 268 -33.93 -5.46 8.10
N GLU A 269 -34.51 -6.22 7.17
CA GLU A 269 -34.01 -6.30 5.78
C GLU A 269 -34.28 -5.06 4.92
N GLN A 270 -35.04 -4.09 5.44
CA GLN A 270 -35.34 -2.87 4.72
C GLN A 270 -34.16 -1.91 4.64
N VAL A 271 -33.18 -2.05 5.54
CA VAL A 271 -32.00 -1.19 5.64
C VAL A 271 -30.74 -1.99 5.43
N GLU A 272 -29.87 -1.50 4.56
CA GLU A 272 -28.59 -2.10 4.22
C GLU A 272 -27.43 -1.15 4.53
N ILE A 273 -26.24 -1.74 4.78
CA ILE A 273 -24.98 -0.99 4.77
C ILE A 273 -24.62 -0.71 3.32
N GLU A 274 -24.29 0.53 3.03
CA GLU A 274 -24.04 1.01 1.68
C GLU A 274 -22.73 1.80 1.63
N HIS A 275 -21.95 1.67 0.53
CA HIS A 275 -20.74 2.44 0.28
C HIS A 275 -21.09 3.75 -0.44
N ILE A 276 -20.82 4.89 0.20
CA ILE A 276 -21.11 6.21 -0.35
C ILE A 276 -20.44 6.40 -1.70
N LEU A 277 -19.13 6.19 -1.76
CA LEU A 277 -18.38 6.03 -3.02
C LEU A 277 -18.24 4.52 -3.32
N PRO A 278 -18.47 4.10 -4.57
CA PRO A 278 -18.49 2.67 -4.91
C PRO A 278 -17.24 1.94 -4.48
N PHE A 279 -17.40 0.82 -3.79
CA PHE A 279 -16.28 -0.02 -3.36
C PHE A 279 -15.43 -0.52 -4.52
N SER A 280 -16.05 -0.85 -5.67
CA SER A 280 -15.33 -1.28 -6.87
C SER A 280 -14.36 -0.23 -7.44
N GLN A 281 -14.61 1.05 -7.16
CA GLN A 281 -13.79 2.16 -7.63
C GLN A 281 -12.79 2.63 -6.58
N THR A 282 -13.12 2.49 -5.29
CA THR A 282 -12.33 3.04 -4.19
C THR A 282 -11.56 1.98 -3.39
N LEU A 283 -12.05 0.74 -3.37
CA LEU A 283 -11.62 -0.31 -2.44
C LEU A 283 -11.67 0.13 -0.96
N ASP A 284 -12.39 1.22 -0.68
CA ASP A 284 -12.53 1.81 0.65
C ASP A 284 -13.72 1.19 1.38
N ASP A 285 -13.45 0.19 2.23
CA ASP A 285 -14.44 -0.46 3.11
C ASP A 285 -14.44 0.14 4.53
N SER A 286 -13.86 1.31 4.72
CA SER A 286 -13.85 1.98 6.03
C SER A 286 -15.25 2.49 6.42
N LEU A 287 -15.47 2.64 7.74
CA LEU A 287 -16.70 3.28 8.24
C LEU A 287 -16.94 4.69 7.65
N ASN A 288 -15.86 5.38 7.26
CA ASN A 288 -15.96 6.71 6.64
C ASN A 288 -16.59 6.69 5.24
N ASN A 289 -16.47 5.57 4.52
CA ASN A 289 -17.09 5.40 3.20
C ASN A 289 -18.41 4.62 3.26
N ARG A 290 -18.86 4.21 4.45
CA ARG A 290 -20.10 3.45 4.63
C ARG A 290 -21.18 4.28 5.33
N THR A 291 -22.42 4.01 4.99
CA THR A 291 -23.62 4.54 5.64
C THR A 291 -24.69 3.47 5.68
N VAL A 292 -25.79 3.73 6.36
CA VAL A 292 -27.00 2.91 6.22
C VAL A 292 -27.99 3.61 5.31
N ALA A 293 -28.63 2.85 4.44
CA ALA A 293 -29.61 3.34 3.50
C ALA A 293 -30.78 2.36 3.35
N MET A 294 -31.94 2.87 2.95
CA MET A 294 -33.07 2.01 2.55
C MET A 294 -32.60 1.13 1.37
N ARG A 295 -32.91 -0.17 1.40
CA ARG A 295 -32.58 -1.13 0.35
C ARG A 295 -32.98 -0.67 -1.04
N GLN A 296 -34.17 -0.06 -1.17
CA GLN A 296 -34.63 0.50 -2.44
C GLN A 296 -33.67 1.59 -2.95
N ALA A 297 -33.25 2.51 -2.08
CA ALA A 297 -32.36 3.60 -2.44
C ALA A 297 -30.95 3.08 -2.85
N ASN A 298 -30.46 2.05 -2.16
CA ASN A 298 -29.20 1.39 -2.51
C ASN A 298 -29.30 0.70 -3.89
N ARG A 299 -30.38 0.01 -4.18
CA ARG A 299 -30.63 -0.60 -5.50
C ARG A 299 -30.69 0.41 -6.64
N ILE A 300 -31.24 1.60 -6.41
CA ILE A 300 -31.27 2.68 -7.39
C ILE A 300 -29.89 3.27 -7.59
N LYS A 301 -29.13 3.51 -6.51
CA LYS A 301 -27.76 4.03 -6.58
C LYS A 301 -26.83 3.06 -7.32
N ARG A 302 -26.93 1.78 -7.06
CA ARG A 302 -26.04 0.75 -7.63
C ARG A 302 -24.56 1.08 -7.36
N ASN A 303 -23.71 0.75 -8.33
CA ASN A 303 -22.26 0.96 -8.25
C ASN A 303 -21.84 2.36 -8.77
N ARG A 304 -22.54 3.41 -8.33
CA ARG A 304 -22.30 4.80 -8.75
C ARG A 304 -22.11 5.72 -7.53
N THR A 305 -21.45 6.86 -7.74
CA THR A 305 -21.43 7.91 -6.72
C THR A 305 -22.83 8.51 -6.53
N PRO A 306 -23.14 9.18 -5.39
CA PRO A 306 -24.43 9.86 -5.21
C PRO A 306 -24.73 10.87 -6.31
N TRP A 307 -23.72 11.61 -6.77
CA TRP A 307 -23.83 12.54 -7.89
C TRP A 307 -24.14 11.84 -9.22
N ALA A 308 -23.46 10.75 -9.53
CA ALA A 308 -23.72 10.00 -10.75
C ALA A 308 -25.11 9.33 -10.79
N ALA A 309 -25.69 9.07 -9.62
CA ALA A 309 -27.04 8.49 -9.49
C ALA A 309 -28.16 9.54 -9.33
N ARG A 310 -27.84 10.85 -9.33
CA ARG A 310 -28.79 11.92 -9.01
C ARG A 310 -30.05 11.92 -9.88
N ALA A 311 -29.94 11.70 -11.17
CA ALA A 311 -31.07 11.70 -12.08
C ALA A 311 -32.09 10.60 -11.74
N ASP A 312 -31.60 9.41 -11.35
CA ASP A 312 -32.46 8.30 -10.94
C ASP A 312 -33.09 8.54 -9.56
N PHE A 313 -32.42 9.25 -8.66
CA PHE A 313 -32.99 9.69 -7.40
C PHE A 313 -34.07 10.73 -7.60
N GLU A 314 -33.85 11.73 -8.46
CA GLU A 314 -34.83 12.77 -8.80
C GLU A 314 -36.07 12.19 -9.48
N ALA A 315 -35.90 11.14 -10.31
CA ALA A 315 -37.04 10.41 -10.88
C ALA A 315 -37.91 9.71 -9.83
N GLN A 316 -37.38 9.45 -8.62
CA GLN A 316 -38.15 8.95 -7.47
C GLN A 316 -38.66 10.06 -6.57
N GLY A 317 -38.47 11.33 -6.92
CA GLY A 317 -38.84 12.47 -6.10
C GLY A 317 -37.82 12.78 -4.98
N TRP A 318 -36.62 12.22 -5.02
CA TRP A 318 -35.58 12.45 -4.03
C TRP A 318 -34.55 13.45 -4.57
N SER A 319 -34.71 14.72 -4.19
CA SER A 319 -33.82 15.77 -4.70
C SER A 319 -32.37 15.57 -4.24
N TYR A 320 -31.43 15.81 -5.13
CA TYR A 320 -29.99 15.72 -4.81
C TYR A 320 -29.62 16.76 -3.75
N GLU A 321 -30.21 17.94 -3.77
CA GLU A 321 -30.00 18.96 -2.75
C GLU A 321 -30.45 18.50 -1.35
N GLY A 322 -31.58 17.80 -1.25
CA GLY A 322 -32.02 17.16 -0.02
C GLY A 322 -31.06 16.05 0.46
N ILE A 323 -30.38 15.34 -0.45
CA ILE A 323 -29.34 14.39 -0.11
C ILE A 323 -28.14 15.11 0.55
N LEU A 324 -27.70 16.23 -0.02
CA LEU A 324 -26.59 17.02 0.54
C LEU A 324 -26.93 17.60 1.91
N GLN A 325 -28.15 18.16 2.09
CA GLN A 325 -28.62 18.67 3.37
C GLN A 325 -28.62 17.60 4.48
N ARG A 326 -29.05 16.37 4.16
CA ARG A 326 -28.99 15.26 5.11
C ARG A 326 -27.55 14.84 5.40
N ALA A 327 -26.69 14.86 4.39
CA ALA A 327 -25.27 14.55 4.55
C ALA A 327 -24.53 15.57 5.45
N GLU A 328 -24.97 16.83 5.49
CA GLU A 328 -24.38 17.84 6.40
C GLU A 328 -24.53 17.51 7.89
N ARG A 329 -25.46 16.66 8.26
CA ARG A 329 -25.65 16.21 9.65
C ARG A 329 -24.73 15.06 10.04
N MET A 330 -24.13 14.40 9.05
CA MET A 330 -23.20 13.28 9.24
C MET A 330 -21.81 13.80 9.65
N PRO A 331 -20.91 12.91 10.12
CA PRO A 331 -19.52 13.27 10.42
C PRO A 331 -18.81 13.93 9.23
N LEU A 332 -18.00 14.96 9.48
CA LEU A 332 -17.26 15.73 8.46
C LEU A 332 -16.53 14.84 7.44
N ARG A 333 -15.97 13.71 7.90
CA ARG A 333 -15.26 12.77 7.05
C ARG A 333 -16.14 12.06 6.01
N LYS A 334 -17.47 12.08 6.18
CA LYS A 334 -18.45 11.49 5.23
C LYS A 334 -19.05 12.49 4.27
N ARG A 335 -19.28 13.72 4.73
CA ARG A 335 -20.05 14.77 4.02
C ARG A 335 -19.59 14.98 2.59
N TYR A 336 -18.27 15.20 2.39
CA TYR A 336 -17.72 15.51 1.08
C TYR A 336 -17.92 14.38 0.06
N ARG A 337 -18.08 13.12 0.52
CA ARG A 337 -18.29 11.98 -0.37
C ARG A 337 -19.63 12.00 -1.08
N PHE A 338 -20.60 12.76 -0.56
CA PHE A 338 -21.89 12.98 -1.21
C PHE A 338 -21.86 14.08 -2.26
N ALA A 339 -20.86 14.96 -2.24
CA ALA A 339 -20.72 16.09 -3.16
C ALA A 339 -20.44 15.62 -4.61
N HIS A 340 -20.68 16.53 -5.57
CA HIS A 340 -20.46 16.27 -7.00
C HIS A 340 -18.99 15.92 -7.31
N ASP A 341 -18.05 16.51 -6.59
CA ASP A 341 -16.61 16.30 -6.67
C ASP A 341 -16.07 15.38 -5.54
N GLY A 342 -16.98 14.63 -4.89
CA GLY A 342 -16.62 13.79 -3.74
C GLY A 342 -15.62 12.68 -4.06
N TYR A 343 -15.68 12.15 -5.27
CA TYR A 343 -14.73 11.14 -5.75
C TYR A 343 -13.35 11.75 -6.03
N GLU A 344 -13.31 12.91 -6.68
CA GLU A 344 -12.08 13.64 -6.98
C GLU A 344 -11.40 14.12 -5.69
N ARG A 345 -12.16 14.63 -4.72
CA ARG A 345 -11.63 14.97 -3.38
C ARG A 345 -11.10 13.75 -2.65
N TRP A 346 -11.77 12.62 -2.75
CA TRP A 346 -11.29 11.38 -2.17
C TRP A 346 -9.95 10.95 -2.80
N LEU A 347 -9.80 11.07 -4.11
CA LEU A 347 -8.53 10.82 -4.81
C LEU A 347 -7.42 11.80 -4.40
N GLY A 348 -7.76 13.07 -4.15
CA GLY A 348 -6.79 14.12 -3.82
C GLY A 348 -6.45 14.27 -2.33
N ALA A 349 -7.35 13.85 -1.44
CA ALA A 349 -7.24 14.11 0.00
C ALA A 349 -6.51 13.01 0.80
N ASP A 350 -6.11 11.90 0.17
CA ASP A 350 -5.74 10.69 0.89
C ASP A 350 -4.31 10.68 1.47
N LYS A 351 -4.09 11.54 2.49
CA LYS A 351 -2.95 11.37 3.41
C LYS A 351 -3.12 10.14 4.32
N ASP A 352 -4.33 9.65 4.54
CA ASP A 352 -4.63 8.35 5.18
C ASP A 352 -4.36 7.17 4.22
N PHE A 353 -4.12 7.43 2.94
CA PHE A 353 -3.61 6.47 1.99
C PHE A 353 -2.29 5.84 2.48
N LEU A 354 -1.47 6.61 3.21
CA LEU A 354 -0.23 6.10 3.80
C LEU A 354 -0.48 5.05 4.90
N ALA A 355 -1.54 5.19 5.69
CA ALA A 355 -1.91 4.18 6.69
C ALA A 355 -2.50 2.91 6.04
N ARG A 356 -3.11 3.05 4.85
CA ARG A 356 -3.54 1.92 4.01
C ARG A 356 -2.38 1.37 3.19
N ALA A 357 -1.39 2.17 2.81
CA ALA A 357 -0.16 1.72 2.18
C ALA A 357 0.60 0.67 3.02
N LEU A 358 0.28 0.56 4.31
CA LEU A 358 0.79 -0.49 5.19
C LEU A 358 0.07 -1.84 4.98
N ASN A 359 -1.15 -1.83 4.48
CA ASN A 359 -1.77 -3.02 3.88
C ASN A 359 -1.22 -3.30 2.48
N ASP A 360 -0.58 -2.32 1.85
CA ASP A 360 -0.06 -2.39 0.50
C ASP A 360 1.13 -3.34 0.39
N THR A 361 1.94 -3.48 1.44
CA THR A 361 3.05 -4.43 1.41
C THR A 361 2.55 -5.88 1.34
N ARG A 362 1.41 -6.20 1.95
CA ARG A 362 0.75 -7.51 1.79
C ARG A 362 0.18 -7.67 0.39
N TYR A 363 -0.47 -6.61 -0.11
CA TYR A 363 -1.00 -6.59 -1.46
C TYR A 363 0.12 -6.70 -2.49
N LEU A 364 1.19 -5.90 -2.34
CA LEU A 364 2.38 -5.95 -3.18
C LEU A 364 3.00 -7.37 -3.19
N SER A 365 3.20 -7.99 -2.03
CA SER A 365 3.80 -9.33 -1.95
C SER A 365 2.95 -10.39 -2.64
N ARG A 366 1.61 -10.30 -2.51
CA ARG A 366 0.68 -11.21 -3.19
C ARG A 366 0.73 -11.03 -4.71
N VAL A 367 0.64 -9.79 -5.18
CA VAL A 367 0.67 -9.47 -6.61
C VAL A 367 2.05 -9.76 -7.20
N ALA A 368 3.14 -9.52 -6.45
CA ALA A 368 4.49 -9.88 -6.86
C ALA A 368 4.65 -11.40 -7.01
N ALA A 369 4.10 -12.19 -6.08
CA ALA A 369 4.14 -13.65 -6.19
C ALA A 369 3.41 -14.15 -7.47
N GLU A 370 2.26 -13.55 -7.79
CA GLU A 370 1.52 -13.84 -9.03
C GLU A 370 2.33 -13.42 -10.27
N TYR A 371 2.95 -12.25 -10.23
CA TYR A 371 3.76 -11.72 -11.30
C TYR A 371 5.03 -12.57 -11.57
N LEU A 372 5.70 -13.03 -10.53
CA LEU A 372 6.92 -13.83 -10.63
C LEU A 372 6.68 -15.23 -11.18
N ARG A 373 5.44 -15.73 -11.12
CA ARG A 373 5.06 -17.00 -11.79
C ARG A 373 5.17 -16.96 -13.31
N LEU A 374 5.28 -15.77 -13.88
CA LEU A 374 5.49 -15.63 -15.33
C LEU A 374 6.87 -16.09 -15.80
N VAL A 375 7.89 -16.05 -14.94
CA VAL A 375 9.27 -16.46 -15.26
C VAL A 375 9.71 -17.73 -14.53
N CYS A 376 8.84 -18.26 -13.67
CA CYS A 376 9.10 -19.48 -12.91
C CYS A 376 7.80 -20.30 -12.87
N PRO A 377 7.82 -21.64 -13.12
CA PRO A 377 6.62 -22.45 -13.05
C PRO A 377 5.85 -22.25 -11.75
N GLY A 378 4.54 -22.21 -11.80
CA GLY A 378 3.71 -21.91 -10.65
C GLY A 378 3.94 -22.81 -9.44
N SER A 379 4.29 -24.08 -9.67
CA SER A 379 4.66 -25.05 -8.62
C SER A 379 5.97 -24.71 -7.92
N ALA A 380 6.85 -23.93 -8.56
CA ALA A 380 8.16 -23.53 -8.04
C ALA A 380 8.16 -22.10 -7.45
N THR A 381 6.99 -21.44 -7.38
CA THR A 381 6.85 -20.13 -6.71
C THR A 381 6.18 -20.32 -5.37
N ARG A 382 6.93 -20.11 -4.29
CA ARG A 382 6.47 -20.32 -2.90
C ARG A 382 6.31 -19.02 -2.17
N VAL A 383 5.47 -19.04 -1.13
CA VAL A 383 5.23 -17.88 -0.25
C VAL A 383 5.50 -18.27 1.19
N ILE A 384 6.29 -17.46 1.89
CA ILE A 384 6.66 -17.68 3.30
C ILE A 384 6.10 -16.55 4.17
N PRO A 385 5.41 -16.87 5.28
CA PRO A 385 4.97 -15.85 6.24
C PRO A 385 6.16 -15.19 6.94
N GLY A 386 6.16 -13.86 7.07
CA GLY A 386 7.23 -13.12 7.74
C GLY A 386 7.45 -13.47 9.23
N GLN A 387 6.49 -14.16 9.86
CA GLN A 387 6.70 -14.77 11.18
C GLN A 387 7.75 -15.89 11.16
N MET A 388 7.67 -16.72 10.16
CA MET A 388 8.63 -17.81 9.98
C MET A 388 10.01 -17.27 9.67
N THR A 389 10.12 -16.30 8.76
CA THR A 389 11.39 -15.62 8.47
C THR A 389 12.04 -15.07 9.73
N ALA A 390 11.26 -14.39 10.60
CA ALA A 390 11.81 -13.81 11.82
C ALA A 390 12.30 -14.86 12.82
N MET A 391 11.60 -15.99 12.91
CA MET A 391 11.99 -17.07 13.81
C MET A 391 13.22 -17.80 13.29
N LEU A 392 13.26 -18.13 12.00
CA LEU A 392 14.44 -18.75 11.38
C LEU A 392 15.65 -17.84 11.44
N ARG A 393 15.47 -16.53 11.23
CA ARG A 393 16.54 -15.55 11.37
C ARG A 393 17.13 -15.53 12.77
N ALA A 394 16.27 -15.56 13.81
CA ALA A 394 16.73 -15.64 15.19
C ALA A 394 17.47 -16.97 15.46
N LYS A 395 16.92 -18.10 15.00
CA LYS A 395 17.54 -19.43 15.14
C LYS A 395 18.91 -19.53 14.46
N PHE A 396 19.06 -18.95 13.28
CA PHE A 396 20.32 -18.95 12.54
C PHE A 396 21.33 -17.91 13.07
N GLY A 397 20.99 -17.18 14.16
CA GLY A 397 21.86 -16.16 14.75
C GLY A 397 22.08 -14.93 13.85
N LEU A 398 21.17 -14.68 12.88
CA LEU A 398 21.34 -13.62 11.89
C LEU A 398 20.81 -12.25 12.35
N ASN A 399 20.17 -12.16 13.52
CA ASN A 399 19.74 -10.88 14.07
C ASN A 399 20.92 -9.95 14.36
N ASP A 400 22.07 -10.53 14.79
CA ASP A 400 23.27 -9.78 15.17
C ASP A 400 24.16 -9.38 13.99
N VAL A 401 23.87 -9.85 12.77
CA VAL A 401 24.68 -9.52 11.57
C VAL A 401 24.69 -8.00 11.31
N LEU A 402 23.57 -7.32 11.53
CA LEU A 402 23.40 -5.87 11.39
C LEU A 402 22.87 -5.21 12.66
N GLY A 403 22.53 -5.99 13.67
CA GLY A 403 21.94 -5.56 14.93
C GLY A 403 22.89 -5.73 16.11
N LEU A 404 22.38 -5.35 17.28
CA LEU A 404 23.02 -5.57 18.57
C LEU A 404 22.01 -6.28 19.48
N ASN A 405 22.49 -7.10 20.41
CA ASN A 405 21.68 -7.74 21.44
C ASN A 405 20.58 -8.69 20.93
N GLY A 406 20.80 -9.38 19.82
CA GLY A 406 19.86 -10.36 19.28
C GLY A 406 18.63 -9.75 18.58
N GLU A 407 18.60 -8.43 18.40
CA GLU A 407 17.47 -7.75 17.75
C GLU A 407 17.75 -7.37 16.30
N LYS A 408 16.73 -7.49 15.44
CA LYS A 408 16.79 -7.05 14.04
C LYS A 408 16.99 -5.54 13.96
N ASN A 409 18.07 -5.09 13.35
CA ASN A 409 18.29 -3.68 13.05
C ASN A 409 17.42 -3.21 11.87
N ARG A 410 16.35 -2.46 12.17
CA ARG A 410 15.43 -1.90 11.17
C ARG A 410 15.88 -0.54 10.63
N ASN A 411 16.94 0.03 11.22
CA ASN A 411 17.54 1.28 10.78
C ASN A 411 18.62 1.07 9.72
N ASP A 412 18.82 -0.17 9.27
CA ASP A 412 19.67 -0.54 8.16
C ASP A 412 18.88 -1.28 7.09
N HIS A 413 18.81 -0.75 5.86
CA HIS A 413 18.07 -1.35 4.75
C HIS A 413 18.54 -2.76 4.38
N ARG A 414 19.81 -3.11 4.67
CA ARG A 414 20.39 -4.43 4.39
C ARG A 414 19.71 -5.56 5.17
N HIS A 415 18.90 -5.25 6.18
CA HIS A 415 18.13 -6.26 6.88
C HIS A 415 17.17 -7.04 5.96
N HIS A 416 16.76 -6.47 4.82
CA HIS A 416 15.99 -7.20 3.81
C HIS A 416 16.83 -8.26 3.07
N ALA A 417 18.13 -8.02 2.87
CA ALA A 417 19.03 -9.01 2.32
C ALA A 417 19.27 -10.18 3.31
N VAL A 418 19.33 -9.88 4.61
CA VAL A 418 19.37 -10.93 5.66
C VAL A 418 18.11 -11.80 5.58
N ASP A 419 16.91 -11.19 5.48
CA ASP A 419 15.67 -11.93 5.33
C ASP A 419 15.65 -12.77 4.03
N ALA A 420 16.15 -12.23 2.93
CA ALA A 420 16.29 -12.97 1.66
C ALA A 420 17.20 -14.20 1.81
N CYS A 421 18.31 -14.09 2.53
CA CYS A 421 19.18 -15.24 2.82
C CYS A 421 18.42 -16.32 3.63
N VAL A 422 17.60 -15.92 4.60
CA VAL A 422 16.77 -16.87 5.40
C VAL A 422 15.78 -17.61 4.51
N ILE A 423 14.99 -16.89 3.70
CA ILE A 423 13.95 -17.53 2.88
C ILE A 423 14.54 -18.36 1.74
N GLY A 424 15.72 -17.98 1.23
CA GLY A 424 16.40 -18.70 0.14
C GLY A 424 16.88 -20.09 0.51
N VAL A 425 17.11 -20.38 1.80
CA VAL A 425 17.49 -21.71 2.30
C VAL A 425 16.31 -22.50 2.88
N THR A 426 15.10 -21.97 2.78
CA THR A 426 13.89 -22.58 3.34
C THR A 426 13.26 -23.50 2.30
N ASP A 427 13.40 -24.81 2.45
CA ASP A 427 12.80 -25.81 1.58
C ASP A 427 11.38 -26.23 1.97
N GLN A 428 10.71 -27.01 1.10
CA GLN A 428 9.36 -27.52 1.33
C GLN A 428 9.31 -28.45 2.55
N GLY A 429 10.35 -29.27 2.76
CA GLY A 429 10.43 -30.18 3.90
C GLY A 429 10.51 -29.43 5.23
N LEU A 430 11.22 -28.31 5.27
CA LEU A 430 11.26 -27.42 6.42
C LEU A 430 9.89 -26.82 6.71
N LEU A 431 9.19 -26.36 5.67
CA LEU A 431 7.84 -25.81 5.79
C LEU A 431 6.83 -26.83 6.32
N GLN A 432 6.90 -28.07 5.83
CA GLN A 432 6.03 -29.16 6.29
C GLN A 432 6.29 -29.52 7.75
N ARG A 433 7.55 -29.71 8.13
CA ARG A 433 7.95 -29.97 9.54
C ARG A 433 7.45 -28.85 10.47
N PHE A 434 7.54 -27.62 9.98
CA PHE A 434 7.06 -26.46 10.72
C PHE A 434 5.53 -26.44 10.87
N ALA A 435 4.78 -26.76 9.81
CA ALA A 435 3.32 -26.85 9.84
C ALA A 435 2.86 -27.99 10.76
N GLN A 436 3.50 -29.16 10.70
CA GLN A 436 3.21 -30.30 11.57
C GLN A 436 3.47 -29.98 13.04
N ALA A 437 4.58 -29.31 13.33
CA ALA A 437 4.90 -28.93 14.69
C ALA A 437 4.00 -27.80 15.23
N ASN A 438 3.55 -26.87 14.39
CA ASN A 438 2.52 -25.90 14.78
C ASN A 438 1.18 -26.58 15.12
N ALA A 439 0.83 -27.65 14.42
CA ALA A 439 -0.35 -28.45 14.75
C ALA A 439 -0.20 -29.18 16.10
N GLN A 440 0.99 -29.69 16.41
CA GLN A 440 1.33 -30.35 17.66
C GLN A 440 1.64 -29.36 18.81
N ALA A 441 2.11 -28.17 18.52
CA ALA A 441 2.51 -27.15 19.51
C ALA A 441 1.33 -26.41 20.15
N ARG A 442 0.10 -26.71 19.79
CA ARG A 442 -1.05 -26.39 20.65
C ARG A 442 -0.97 -27.10 22.02
N GLU A 443 -0.13 -28.12 22.15
CA GLU A 443 0.08 -28.87 23.39
C GLU A 443 1.47 -28.74 24.04
N GLY A 444 2.48 -28.13 23.43
CA GLY A 444 3.83 -28.11 24.02
C GLY A 444 4.92 -27.31 23.29
N GLY A 445 4.75 -26.02 23.11
CA GLY A 445 5.86 -25.08 22.95
C GLY A 445 6.59 -25.06 21.60
N LEU A 446 6.26 -24.09 20.73
CA LEU A 446 7.00 -23.68 19.50
C LEU A 446 8.54 -23.53 19.71
N THR A 447 8.97 -23.26 20.92
CA THR A 447 10.38 -23.07 21.30
C THR A 447 11.22 -24.32 21.06
N ARG A 448 10.71 -25.51 21.37
CA ARG A 448 11.46 -26.77 21.20
C ARG A 448 11.75 -27.16 19.75
N LEU A 449 10.86 -26.83 18.82
CA LEU A 449 11.09 -27.14 17.41
C LEU A 449 12.21 -26.28 16.82
N VAL A 450 12.22 -25.00 17.20
CA VAL A 450 13.26 -24.06 16.76
C VAL A 450 14.62 -24.45 17.32
N GLU A 451 14.68 -24.98 18.54
CA GLU A 451 15.92 -25.46 19.18
C GLU A 451 16.54 -26.64 18.46
N SER A 452 15.74 -27.53 17.88
CA SER A 452 16.23 -28.75 17.21
C SER A 452 16.62 -28.60 15.75
N MET A 453 16.41 -27.41 15.14
CA MET A 453 16.72 -27.19 13.71
C MET A 453 18.21 -26.94 13.49
N PRO A 454 18.90 -27.73 12.64
CA PRO A 454 20.28 -27.47 12.27
C PRO A 454 20.41 -26.20 11.40
N LEU A 455 21.60 -25.62 11.41
CA LEU A 455 21.96 -24.60 10.40
C LEU A 455 21.93 -25.23 9.00
N PRO A 456 21.69 -24.42 7.94
CA PRO A 456 21.78 -24.91 6.56
C PRO A 456 23.15 -25.54 6.23
N TRP A 457 24.22 -24.97 6.77
CA TRP A 457 25.57 -25.49 6.85
C TRP A 457 26.35 -24.77 7.97
N ASP A 458 27.45 -25.33 8.45
CA ASP A 458 28.13 -24.84 9.64
C ASP A 458 28.59 -23.38 9.58
N THR A 459 29.06 -22.92 8.42
CA THR A 459 29.56 -21.56 8.19
C THR A 459 28.50 -20.62 7.60
N TYR A 460 27.21 -20.98 7.64
CA TYR A 460 26.14 -20.22 7.02
C TYR A 460 26.06 -18.77 7.52
N ARG A 461 26.13 -18.57 8.84
CA ARG A 461 26.11 -17.25 9.45
C ARG A 461 27.24 -16.35 8.95
N ASP A 462 28.45 -16.87 8.91
CA ASP A 462 29.63 -16.11 8.49
C ASP A 462 29.56 -15.73 7.00
N HIS A 463 29.04 -16.64 6.17
CA HIS A 463 28.80 -16.35 4.76
C HIS A 463 27.76 -15.26 4.56
N VAL A 464 26.64 -15.28 5.29
CA VAL A 464 25.61 -14.26 5.24
C VAL A 464 26.16 -12.91 5.74
N GLU A 465 26.88 -12.90 6.87
CA GLU A 465 27.49 -11.69 7.41
C GLU A 465 28.45 -11.05 6.40
N ARG A 466 29.35 -11.84 5.82
CA ARG A 466 30.30 -11.36 4.80
C ARG A 466 29.59 -10.80 3.58
N ALA A 467 28.60 -11.52 3.06
CA ALA A 467 27.82 -11.09 1.90
C ALA A 467 27.08 -9.77 2.16
N VAL A 468 26.35 -9.69 3.27
CA VAL A 468 25.50 -8.54 3.61
C VAL A 468 26.32 -7.28 3.91
N ARG A 469 27.51 -7.41 4.51
CA ARG A 469 28.40 -6.25 4.78
C ARG A 469 28.94 -5.60 3.53
N HIS A 470 29.04 -6.32 2.41
CA HIS A 470 29.63 -5.85 1.16
C HIS A 470 28.61 -5.44 0.10
N ILE A 471 27.30 -5.53 0.37
CA ILE A 471 26.30 -5.09 -0.59
C ILE A 471 26.05 -3.58 -0.52
N TRP A 472 25.79 -2.99 -1.67
CA TRP A 472 25.32 -1.61 -1.79
C TRP A 472 23.81 -1.56 -1.81
N VAL A 473 23.25 -0.58 -1.10
CA VAL A 473 21.81 -0.30 -1.16
C VAL A 473 21.56 0.70 -2.29
N SER A 474 20.85 0.25 -3.32
CA SER A 474 20.46 1.10 -4.45
C SER A 474 19.18 1.86 -4.13
N HIS A 475 19.20 3.16 -4.31
CA HIS A 475 18.03 4.01 -4.25
C HIS A 475 17.67 4.47 -5.66
N LYS A 476 16.38 4.56 -5.96
CA LYS A 476 15.90 5.13 -7.22
C LYS A 476 15.59 6.61 -6.98
N PRO A 477 16.41 7.54 -7.46
CA PRO A 477 16.09 8.95 -7.40
C PRO A 477 14.93 9.26 -8.34
N ASP A 478 14.07 10.18 -7.93
CA ASP A 478 13.01 10.71 -8.79
C ASP A 478 13.52 11.94 -9.54
N HIS A 479 13.70 11.80 -10.86
CA HIS A 479 14.08 12.89 -11.76
C HIS A 479 12.88 13.64 -12.34
N GLY A 480 11.66 13.32 -11.91
CA GLY A 480 10.46 14.11 -12.18
C GLY A 480 10.41 15.34 -11.26
N PHE A 481 9.71 16.39 -11.65
CA PHE A 481 9.42 17.52 -10.76
C PHE A 481 8.01 17.42 -10.19
N GLU A 482 7.71 16.30 -9.56
CA GLU A 482 6.49 16.13 -8.78
C GLU A 482 6.64 16.87 -7.45
N GLY A 483 5.65 17.66 -7.10
CA GLY A 483 5.64 18.43 -5.86
C GLY A 483 5.03 19.81 -6.04
N ALA A 484 4.77 20.49 -4.92
CA ALA A 484 4.17 21.81 -4.94
C ALA A 484 5.11 22.83 -5.61
N MET A 485 4.62 23.49 -6.65
CA MET A 485 5.36 24.57 -7.31
C MET A 485 5.47 25.79 -6.38
N MET A 486 4.46 26.04 -5.55
CA MET A 486 4.37 27.15 -4.63
C MET A 486 3.49 26.79 -3.44
N GLU A 487 3.66 27.50 -2.33
CA GLU A 487 2.76 27.42 -1.16
C GLU A 487 1.42 28.11 -1.50
N GLU A 488 0.35 27.73 -0.83
CA GLU A 488 -1.00 28.29 -1.06
C GLU A 488 -1.14 29.75 -0.64
N THR A 489 -0.32 30.20 0.32
CA THR A 489 -0.40 31.56 0.83
C THR A 489 0.14 32.58 -0.19
N SER A 490 -0.70 33.55 -0.58
CA SER A 490 -0.30 34.64 -1.43
C SER A 490 0.07 35.90 -0.62
N TYR A 491 1.12 36.56 -1.01
CA TYR A 491 1.60 37.81 -0.41
C TYR A 491 1.43 38.96 -1.39
N GLY A 492 0.80 40.04 -0.96
CA GLY A 492 0.75 41.28 -1.75
C GLY A 492 2.13 41.91 -1.86
N ILE A 493 2.48 42.41 -3.03
CA ILE A 493 3.72 43.15 -3.30
C ILE A 493 3.38 44.63 -3.46
N ARG A 494 4.18 45.52 -2.83
CA ARG A 494 4.08 46.98 -3.02
C ARG A 494 4.86 47.41 -4.26
N LYS A 495 4.63 48.65 -4.73
CA LYS A 495 5.32 49.19 -5.88
C LYS A 495 6.86 49.29 -5.71
N ASP A 496 7.30 49.39 -4.43
CA ASP A 496 8.73 49.36 -4.07
C ASP A 496 9.33 47.97 -4.03
N GLY A 497 8.55 46.94 -4.41
CA GLY A 497 8.94 45.52 -4.39
C GLY A 497 8.88 44.84 -3.01
N SER A 498 8.53 45.60 -1.94
CA SER A 498 8.43 45.06 -0.60
C SER A 498 7.14 44.21 -0.45
N ILE A 499 7.19 43.22 0.46
CA ILE A 499 6.07 42.29 0.72
C ILE A 499 5.15 42.92 1.78
N LYS A 500 3.81 42.82 1.53
CA LYS A 500 2.81 43.16 2.51
C LYS A 500 2.66 41.98 3.49
N GLN A 501 3.30 42.07 4.64
CA GLN A 501 3.16 41.06 5.72
C GLN A 501 2.38 41.63 6.90
N ARG A 502 1.61 40.77 7.58
CA ARG A 502 1.08 41.09 8.92
C ARG A 502 2.23 41.08 9.92
N ARG A 503 2.32 42.12 10.73
CA ARG A 503 3.21 42.13 11.88
C ARG A 503 2.74 41.06 12.88
N LYS A 504 3.67 40.48 13.63
CA LYS A 504 3.33 39.59 14.73
C LYS A 504 2.60 40.36 15.83
N ALA A 505 1.97 39.66 16.77
CA ALA A 505 1.25 40.28 17.88
C ALA A 505 2.14 41.16 18.76
N ASP A 506 3.45 40.90 18.79
CA ASP A 506 4.47 41.70 19.50
C ASP A 506 4.97 42.91 18.71
N GLY A 507 4.37 43.21 17.55
CA GLY A 507 4.74 44.31 16.67
C GLY A 507 5.98 44.09 15.81
N SER A 508 6.68 42.98 15.98
CA SER A 508 7.86 42.63 15.19
C SER A 508 7.52 42.29 13.72
N ALA A 509 8.52 42.40 12.85
CA ALA A 509 8.39 42.02 11.44
C ALA A 509 8.02 40.54 11.31
N GLY A 510 7.23 40.18 10.26
CA GLY A 510 6.96 38.81 9.92
C GLY A 510 8.24 38.04 9.53
N ARG A 511 8.09 36.72 9.27
CA ARG A 511 9.21 35.89 8.81
C ARG A 511 9.80 36.50 7.52
N GLU A 512 11.10 36.61 7.42
CA GLU A 512 11.77 36.96 6.18
C GLU A 512 11.48 35.89 5.12
N ILE A 513 11.04 36.35 3.94
CA ILE A 513 10.71 35.46 2.82
C ILE A 513 11.73 35.71 1.72
N THR A 514 12.67 34.79 1.58
CA THR A 514 13.77 34.90 0.62
C THR A 514 13.45 34.24 -0.72
N ASN A 515 12.50 33.28 -0.74
CA ASN A 515 12.16 32.47 -1.91
C ASN A 515 10.75 32.83 -2.43
N LEU A 516 10.57 34.08 -2.91
CA LEU A 516 9.27 34.55 -3.39
C LEU A 516 9.18 34.50 -4.92
N ILE A 517 8.23 33.70 -5.42
CA ILE A 517 7.81 33.70 -6.82
C ILE A 517 6.91 34.89 -7.04
N ARG A 518 7.35 35.87 -7.82
CA ARG A 518 6.65 37.13 -8.08
C ARG A 518 5.78 37.00 -9.33
N ILE A 519 4.52 37.42 -9.22
CA ILE A 519 3.53 37.33 -10.30
C ILE A 519 3.18 38.75 -10.74
N ALA A 520 3.38 39.03 -12.01
CA ALA A 520 2.88 40.21 -12.72
C ALA A 520 1.64 39.84 -13.56
N GLU A 521 0.92 40.82 -14.05
CA GLU A 521 -0.27 40.66 -14.91
C GLU A 521 0.03 41.19 -16.33
N PRO A 522 0.61 40.38 -17.24
CA PRO A 522 0.99 40.83 -18.57
C PRO A 522 -0.19 41.28 -19.43
N ALA A 523 -1.40 40.76 -19.19
CA ALA A 523 -2.62 41.13 -19.92
C ALA A 523 -3.11 42.56 -19.60
N GLN A 524 -2.70 43.12 -18.44
CA GLN A 524 -3.03 44.47 -18.01
C GLN A 524 -1.77 45.14 -17.42
N PRO A 525 -0.77 45.45 -18.24
CA PRO A 525 0.57 45.83 -17.77
C PRO A 525 0.56 47.11 -16.93
N THR A 526 -0.32 48.04 -17.19
CA THR A 526 -0.40 49.32 -16.47
C THR A 526 -1.21 49.27 -15.18
N ARG A 527 -1.96 48.20 -14.92
CA ARG A 527 -2.85 48.08 -13.74
C ARG A 527 -2.14 48.21 -12.40
N HIS A 528 -0.96 47.62 -12.32
CA HIS A 528 -0.13 47.60 -11.10
C HIS A 528 1.11 48.47 -11.22
N GLY A 529 1.29 49.15 -12.37
CA GLY A 529 2.45 49.95 -12.74
C GLY A 529 3.47 49.18 -13.56
N VAL A 530 4.41 49.90 -14.14
CA VAL A 530 5.50 49.34 -14.93
C VAL A 530 6.85 49.81 -14.35
N ASP A 531 7.90 49.04 -14.61
CA ASP A 531 9.29 49.42 -14.29
C ASP A 531 9.85 50.42 -15.33
N ALA A 532 11.13 50.79 -15.19
CA ALA A 532 11.80 51.73 -16.07
C ALA A 532 11.89 51.21 -17.53
N GLU A 533 11.84 49.91 -17.72
CA GLU A 533 11.87 49.25 -19.03
C GLU A 533 10.46 48.95 -19.57
N GLY A 534 9.39 49.45 -18.95
CA GLY A 534 7.99 49.26 -19.37
C GLY A 534 7.41 47.88 -19.05
N ARG A 535 8.06 47.04 -18.26
CA ARG A 535 7.57 45.71 -17.87
C ARG A 535 6.59 45.83 -16.71
N PRO A 536 5.50 45.02 -16.68
CA PRO A 536 4.52 45.05 -15.59
C PRO A 536 5.15 44.75 -14.25
N LEU A 537 4.88 45.58 -13.22
CA LEU A 537 5.33 45.33 -11.87
C LEU A 537 4.56 44.15 -11.25
N PRO A 538 5.23 43.31 -10.46
CA PRO A 538 4.57 42.25 -9.73
C PRO A 538 3.67 42.81 -8.62
N TYR A 539 2.45 42.27 -8.48
CA TYR A 539 1.46 42.70 -7.51
C TYR A 539 1.23 41.71 -6.38
N LYS A 540 1.57 40.43 -6.62
CA LYS A 540 1.50 39.36 -5.64
C LYS A 540 2.66 38.39 -5.80
N GLY A 541 2.91 37.62 -4.75
CA GLY A 541 3.89 36.55 -4.78
C GLY A 541 3.50 35.37 -3.93
N TYR A 542 4.11 34.26 -4.21
CA TYR A 542 3.95 33.00 -3.47
C TYR A 542 5.32 32.52 -3.02
N VAL A 543 5.39 31.91 -1.84
CA VAL A 543 6.61 31.23 -1.42
C VAL A 543 6.81 30.00 -2.32
N GLY A 544 8.02 29.76 -2.81
CA GLY A 544 8.36 28.56 -3.57
C GLY A 544 8.08 27.29 -2.75
N GLY A 545 7.47 26.31 -3.37
CA GLY A 545 7.12 25.04 -2.73
C GLY A 545 8.34 24.13 -2.57
N SER A 546 8.52 23.20 -3.50
CA SER A 546 9.59 22.19 -3.45
C SER A 546 10.82 22.60 -4.24
N ASN A 547 11.98 22.05 -3.86
CA ASN A 547 13.21 22.11 -4.64
C ASN A 547 13.32 20.88 -5.52
N TYR A 548 13.60 21.07 -6.81
CA TYR A 548 13.78 19.98 -7.76
C TYR A 548 15.18 19.38 -7.67
N CYS A 549 16.23 20.23 -7.83
CA CYS A 549 17.61 19.78 -7.79
C CYS A 549 18.54 20.91 -7.34
N ILE A 550 19.80 20.56 -7.13
CA ILE A 550 20.90 21.52 -7.06
C ILE A 550 21.85 21.27 -8.22
N GLU A 551 22.22 22.33 -8.94
CA GLU A 551 23.28 22.33 -9.95
C GLU A 551 24.56 22.83 -9.32
N ILE A 552 25.60 22.00 -9.35
CA ILE A 552 26.94 22.35 -8.89
C ILE A 552 27.77 22.66 -10.12
N THR A 553 28.24 23.89 -10.23
CA THR A 553 28.98 24.41 -11.35
C THR A 553 30.38 24.82 -10.93
N ARG A 554 31.27 24.98 -11.88
CA ARG A 554 32.67 25.45 -11.66
C ARG A 554 32.80 26.86 -12.18
N ASN A 555 33.15 27.81 -11.31
CA ASN A 555 33.41 29.20 -11.72
C ASN A 555 34.78 29.37 -12.37
N ALA A 556 35.07 30.57 -12.89
CA ALA A 556 36.31 30.89 -13.58
C ALA A 556 37.57 30.69 -12.73
N GLN A 557 37.45 30.71 -11.39
CA GLN A 557 38.52 30.46 -10.44
C GLN A 557 38.64 28.99 -10.05
N GLY A 558 37.88 28.08 -10.70
CA GLY A 558 37.87 26.63 -10.41
C GLY A 558 37.12 26.23 -9.15
N LYS A 559 36.44 27.15 -8.45
CA LYS A 559 35.64 26.87 -7.25
C LYS A 559 34.26 26.35 -7.64
N TRP A 560 33.74 25.45 -6.81
CA TRP A 560 32.37 24.94 -6.99
C TRP A 560 31.36 25.85 -6.33
N GLU A 561 30.32 26.18 -7.09
CA GLU A 561 29.15 26.96 -6.67
C GLU A 561 27.88 26.13 -6.87
N GLY A 562 26.90 26.29 -6.00
CA GLY A 562 25.65 25.55 -6.06
C GLY A 562 24.45 26.45 -6.27
N GLU A 563 23.66 26.18 -7.30
CA GLU A 563 22.38 26.85 -7.55
C GLU A 563 21.23 25.86 -7.38
N VAL A 564 20.27 26.20 -6.51
CA VAL A 564 19.08 25.37 -6.30
C VAL A 564 18.00 25.73 -7.33
N ILE A 565 17.54 24.72 -8.05
CA ILE A 565 16.46 24.82 -9.00
C ILE A 565 15.15 24.38 -8.32
N SER A 566 14.25 25.33 -8.09
CA SER A 566 12.93 25.03 -7.55
C SER A 566 12.07 24.25 -8.55
N THR A 567 11.06 23.54 -8.09
CA THR A 567 10.07 22.86 -8.94
C THR A 567 9.40 23.81 -9.91
N PHE A 568 9.11 25.05 -9.48
CA PHE A 568 8.56 26.10 -10.35
C PHE A 568 9.53 26.49 -11.47
N LYS A 569 10.82 26.70 -11.16
CA LYS A 569 11.85 27.02 -12.17
C LYS A 569 12.04 25.87 -13.14
N ALA A 570 12.08 24.62 -12.65
CA ALA A 570 12.19 23.42 -13.47
C ALA A 570 11.01 23.29 -14.46
N TYR A 571 9.78 23.54 -14.00
CA TYR A 571 8.61 23.58 -14.87
C TYR A 571 8.74 24.63 -15.97
N GLY A 572 9.21 25.83 -15.64
CA GLY A 572 9.47 26.92 -16.61
C GLY A 572 10.47 26.50 -17.68
N ILE A 573 11.58 25.84 -17.29
CA ILE A 573 12.61 25.34 -18.22
C ILE A 573 12.03 24.30 -19.17
N VAL A 574 11.29 23.31 -18.65
CA VAL A 574 10.68 22.26 -19.49
C VAL A 574 9.66 22.83 -20.45
N ARG A 575 8.87 23.82 -20.03
CA ARG A 575 7.89 24.48 -20.88
C ARG A 575 8.54 25.29 -22.00
N ALA A 576 9.68 25.92 -21.74
CA ALA A 576 10.38 26.78 -22.71
C ALA A 576 11.28 25.97 -23.65
N ALA A 577 12.02 24.99 -23.15
CA ALA A 577 13.09 24.31 -23.86
C ALA A 577 13.02 22.78 -23.88
N GLY A 578 11.97 22.18 -23.25
CA GLY A 578 11.75 20.75 -23.19
C GLY A 578 12.57 20.03 -22.11
N TRP A 579 12.28 18.72 -21.94
CA TRP A 579 12.88 17.89 -20.90
C TRP A 579 14.38 17.64 -21.07
N ALA A 580 14.89 17.65 -22.29
CA ALA A 580 16.30 17.40 -22.56
C ALA A 580 17.20 18.44 -21.87
N GLN A 581 16.80 19.71 -21.90
CA GLN A 581 17.53 20.80 -21.23
C GLN A 581 17.56 20.65 -19.71
N LEU A 582 16.53 20.03 -19.12
CA LEU A 582 16.48 19.79 -17.68
C LEU A 582 17.19 18.49 -17.28
N ARG A 583 17.15 17.44 -18.10
CA ARG A 583 17.69 16.12 -17.74
C ARG A 583 19.19 15.97 -17.95
N ASN A 584 19.73 16.54 -19.04
CA ASN A 584 21.13 16.37 -19.42
C ASN A 584 21.78 17.73 -19.77
N PRO A 585 21.81 18.71 -18.86
CA PRO A 585 22.44 19.97 -19.13
C PRO A 585 23.96 19.79 -19.17
N THR A 586 24.61 20.47 -20.09
CA THR A 586 26.08 20.59 -20.16
C THR A 586 26.59 21.76 -19.33
N GLN A 587 25.72 22.74 -19.10
CA GLN A 587 25.98 23.94 -18.30
C GLN A 587 24.87 24.13 -17.28
N GLY A 588 25.20 24.74 -16.14
CA GLY A 588 24.22 25.16 -15.16
C GLY A 588 23.38 26.35 -15.68
N GLN A 589 22.30 26.64 -14.96
CA GLN A 589 21.42 27.80 -15.30
C GLN A 589 22.16 29.15 -15.21
N ASN A 590 23.29 29.19 -14.51
CA ASN A 590 24.18 30.33 -14.42
C ASN A 590 25.17 30.43 -15.61
N GLY A 591 25.08 29.53 -16.61
CA GLY A 591 25.95 29.49 -17.81
C GLY A 591 27.34 28.92 -17.54
N GLN A 592 27.67 28.49 -16.33
CA GLN A 592 28.97 27.90 -15.99
C GLN A 592 29.01 26.41 -16.30
N PRO A 593 30.20 25.81 -16.51
CA PRO A 593 30.35 24.37 -16.69
C PRO A 593 29.77 23.59 -15.53
N LEU A 594 28.88 22.63 -15.83
CA LEU A 594 28.24 21.77 -14.83
C LEU A 594 29.22 20.70 -14.36
N VAL A 595 29.41 20.59 -13.04
CA VAL A 595 30.16 19.52 -12.41
C VAL A 595 29.26 18.32 -12.14
N MET A 596 28.13 18.57 -11.47
CA MET A 596 27.10 17.57 -11.22
C MET A 596 25.76 18.24 -10.91
N ARG A 597 24.70 17.51 -11.17
CA ARG A 597 23.35 17.89 -10.76
C ARG A 597 22.77 16.80 -9.87
N LEU A 598 22.29 17.19 -8.69
CA LEU A 598 21.81 16.27 -7.68
C LEU A 598 20.33 16.52 -7.39
N VAL A 599 19.54 15.45 -7.41
CA VAL A 599 18.17 15.41 -6.90
C VAL A 599 18.13 14.63 -5.59
N ILE A 600 17.02 14.71 -4.86
CA ILE A 600 16.81 13.87 -3.67
C ILE A 600 16.82 12.39 -4.10
N GLY A 601 17.59 11.57 -3.39
CA GLY A 601 17.80 10.16 -3.71
C GLY A 601 19.08 9.87 -4.51
N ASP A 602 19.69 10.86 -5.14
CA ASP A 602 20.98 10.69 -5.81
C ASP A 602 22.08 10.27 -4.84
N ILE A 603 23.01 9.49 -5.35
CA ILE A 603 24.10 8.93 -4.57
C ILE A 603 25.40 9.66 -4.91
N VAL A 604 26.09 10.09 -3.88
CA VAL A 604 27.38 10.74 -3.95
C VAL A 604 28.43 9.97 -3.14
N ARG A 605 29.63 9.93 -3.63
CA ARG A 605 30.78 9.39 -2.93
C ARG A 605 31.71 10.54 -2.56
N LEU A 606 32.08 10.65 -1.28
CA LEU A 606 32.88 11.76 -0.77
C LEU A 606 33.66 11.37 0.47
N GLU A 607 34.68 12.15 0.80
CA GLU A 607 35.45 11.99 2.02
C GLU A 607 34.73 12.63 3.23
N VAL A 608 34.46 11.82 4.25
CA VAL A 608 33.93 12.26 5.55
C VAL A 608 34.86 11.70 6.62
N GLU A 609 35.40 12.56 7.48
CA GLU A 609 36.34 12.16 8.55
C GLU A 609 37.48 11.27 8.04
N TRP A 610 38.08 11.67 6.93
CA TRP A 610 39.21 10.98 6.28
C TRP A 610 38.88 9.58 5.71
N ARG A 611 37.59 9.21 5.67
CA ARG A 611 37.12 7.96 5.07
C ARG A 611 36.21 8.26 3.89
N GLU A 612 36.38 7.51 2.84
CA GLU A 612 35.49 7.60 1.70
C GLU A 612 34.18 6.92 2.03
N GLN A 613 33.06 7.67 1.90
CA GLN A 613 31.72 7.21 2.20
C GLN A 613 30.80 7.40 1.00
N THR A 614 29.85 6.47 0.85
CA THR A 614 28.80 6.52 -0.16
C THR A 614 27.50 6.97 0.51
N MET A 615 27.05 8.14 0.13
CA MET A 615 25.93 8.85 0.76
C MET A 615 24.79 9.06 -0.21
N ARG A 616 23.59 9.08 0.30
CA ARG A 616 22.37 9.45 -0.43
C ARG A 616 21.99 10.88 -0.07
N VAL A 617 21.63 11.70 -1.05
CA VAL A 617 21.03 13.04 -0.82
C VAL A 617 19.61 12.85 -0.28
N VAL A 618 19.35 13.40 0.90
CA VAL A 618 18.06 13.29 1.60
C VAL A 618 17.25 14.57 1.48
N ASN A 619 17.92 15.73 1.57
CA ASN A 619 17.27 17.03 1.48
C ASN A 619 18.22 18.07 0.89
N ILE A 620 17.64 19.09 0.25
CA ILE A 620 18.37 20.25 -0.32
C ILE A 620 17.71 21.51 0.22
N ASN A 621 18.48 22.35 0.91
CA ASN A 621 18.00 23.63 1.42
C ASN A 621 17.98 24.66 0.27
N GLY A 622 16.79 25.18 -0.05
CA GLY A 622 16.58 26.14 -1.14
C GLY A 622 17.23 27.49 -0.92
N ASN A 623 17.53 27.89 0.32
CA ASN A 623 18.04 29.22 0.63
C ASN A 623 19.57 29.34 0.48
N ASN A 624 20.30 28.29 0.84
CA ASN A 624 21.77 28.34 0.92
C ASN A 624 22.46 27.19 0.16
N GLY A 625 21.70 26.34 -0.56
CA GLY A 625 22.25 25.22 -1.30
C GLY A 625 22.90 24.14 -0.44
N GLN A 626 22.58 24.08 0.85
CA GLN A 626 23.08 23.05 1.74
C GLN A 626 22.37 21.72 1.46
N MET A 627 23.14 20.68 1.20
CA MET A 627 22.66 19.32 0.98
C MET A 627 22.81 18.51 2.25
N PHE A 628 21.75 17.84 2.65
CA PHE A 628 21.73 16.89 3.75
C PHE A 628 21.80 15.48 3.21
N MET A 629 22.71 14.69 3.72
CA MET A 629 23.02 13.34 3.22
C MET A 629 23.08 12.33 4.35
N ALA A 630 22.77 11.08 4.00
CA ALA A 630 22.91 9.94 4.89
C ALA A 630 23.62 8.78 4.17
N PRO A 631 24.33 7.88 4.88
CA PRO A 631 24.86 6.66 4.29
C PRO A 631 23.77 5.87 3.57
N VAL A 632 24.08 5.28 2.42
CA VAL A 632 23.07 4.62 1.56
C VAL A 632 22.31 3.48 2.24
N HIS A 633 22.90 2.83 3.25
CA HIS A 633 22.27 1.75 3.99
C HIS A 633 21.36 2.21 5.13
N GLU A 634 21.46 3.46 5.57
CA GLU A 634 20.66 3.99 6.69
C GLU A 634 19.19 4.18 6.32
N ALA A 635 18.29 3.68 7.19
CA ALA A 635 16.86 3.79 7.06
C ALA A 635 16.28 4.72 8.13
N ASN A 636 15.04 5.19 7.92
CA ASN A 636 14.31 6.06 8.84
C ASN A 636 15.02 7.38 9.20
N VAL A 637 15.88 7.85 8.31
CA VAL A 637 16.86 8.93 8.56
C VAL A 637 16.22 10.23 9.03
N ASP A 638 15.02 10.60 8.52
CA ASP A 638 14.32 11.82 8.94
C ASP A 638 13.78 11.76 10.39
N ALA A 639 13.28 10.60 10.78
CA ALA A 639 12.78 10.36 12.14
C ALA A 639 13.95 10.34 13.12
N ARG A 640 15.02 9.64 12.76
CA ARG A 640 16.24 9.50 13.57
C ARG A 640 16.95 10.84 13.75
N ASN A 641 17.09 11.63 12.70
CA ASN A 641 17.72 12.96 12.81
C ASN A 641 16.93 13.96 13.67
N ARG A 642 15.62 13.75 13.85
CA ARG A 642 14.77 14.56 14.77
C ARG A 642 14.84 14.07 16.20
N ASP A 643 15.18 12.81 16.41
CA ASP A 643 15.31 12.22 17.74
C ASP A 643 16.67 12.59 18.35
N LYS A 644 16.65 13.43 19.38
CA LYS A 644 17.86 13.87 20.09
C LYS A 644 18.59 12.74 20.84
N GLN A 645 17.94 11.60 21.03
CA GLN A 645 18.51 10.43 21.70
C GLN A 645 19.16 9.46 20.70
N ASP A 646 18.85 9.57 19.40
CA ASP A 646 19.51 8.77 18.35
C ASP A 646 20.90 9.36 18.03
N ALA A 647 21.89 8.52 17.94
CA ALA A 647 23.25 8.91 17.59
C ALA A 647 23.40 9.34 16.12
N PHE A 648 22.40 9.09 15.29
CA PHE A 648 22.40 9.45 13.87
C PHE A 648 22.19 10.95 13.67
N ALA A 649 23.03 11.54 12.83
CA ALA A 649 22.83 12.91 12.33
C ALA A 649 23.15 12.98 10.83
N TYR A 650 22.47 13.88 10.12
CA TYR A 650 22.81 14.13 8.72
C TYR A 650 24.21 14.68 8.55
N THR A 651 24.92 14.18 7.54
CA THR A 651 26.09 14.89 7.02
C THR A 651 25.63 16.01 6.12
N SER A 652 26.02 17.25 6.41
CA SER A 652 25.62 18.39 5.58
C SER A 652 26.82 19.04 4.90
N LYS A 653 26.70 19.38 3.62
CA LYS A 653 27.71 20.03 2.79
C LYS A 653 27.06 21.07 1.88
N VAL A 654 27.82 22.13 1.57
CA VAL A 654 27.56 23.06 0.48
C VAL A 654 28.54 22.76 -0.68
N ALA A 655 28.32 23.28 -1.88
CA ALA A 655 29.12 22.99 -3.08
C ALA A 655 30.64 23.10 -2.83
N GLY A 656 31.13 24.18 -2.23
CA GLY A 656 32.56 24.34 -1.93
C GLY A 656 33.10 23.34 -0.92
N SER A 657 32.28 22.85 0.00
CA SER A 657 32.65 21.76 0.94
C SER A 657 32.61 20.40 0.25
N MET A 658 31.74 20.21 -0.74
CA MET A 658 31.71 19.01 -1.58
C MET A 658 32.99 18.88 -2.41
N GLN A 659 33.48 20.00 -2.97
CA GLN A 659 34.76 20.03 -3.70
C GLN A 659 35.92 19.58 -2.79
N LYS A 660 36.02 20.14 -1.58
CA LYS A 660 37.05 19.78 -0.60
C LYS A 660 36.97 18.31 -0.18
N ALA A 661 35.78 17.75 -0.14
CA ALA A 661 35.51 16.35 0.18
C ALA A 661 35.66 15.41 -1.03
N LYS A 662 36.18 15.88 -2.14
CA LYS A 662 36.33 15.11 -3.40
C LYS A 662 35.04 14.41 -3.83
N ALA A 663 33.91 15.09 -3.70
CA ALA A 663 32.62 14.53 -3.98
C ALA A 663 32.42 14.25 -5.47
N ARG A 664 31.75 13.15 -5.77
CA ARG A 664 31.33 12.77 -7.13
C ARG A 664 30.02 12.02 -7.10
N GLN A 665 29.22 12.25 -8.11
CA GLN A 665 28.00 11.49 -8.28
C GLN A 665 28.32 10.08 -8.75
N VAL A 666 27.75 9.10 -8.10
CA VAL A 666 27.91 7.69 -8.44
C VAL A 666 26.55 7.04 -8.64
N THR A 667 26.51 5.91 -9.35
CA THR A 667 25.29 5.15 -9.55
C THR A 667 25.47 3.72 -9.08
N ILE A 668 24.40 3.12 -8.58
CA ILE A 668 24.35 1.71 -8.19
C ILE A 668 23.38 1.00 -9.12
N SER A 669 23.87 -0.02 -9.84
CA SER A 669 23.05 -0.80 -10.74
C SER A 669 22.01 -1.64 -9.99
N ALA A 670 21.01 -2.19 -10.71
CA ALA A 670 20.03 -3.12 -10.13
C ALA A 670 20.70 -4.38 -9.55
N MET A 671 21.91 -4.72 -9.99
CA MET A 671 22.71 -5.83 -9.47
C MET A 671 23.62 -5.44 -8.30
N GLY A 672 23.50 -4.21 -7.79
CA GLY A 672 24.34 -3.74 -6.66
C GLY A 672 25.76 -3.36 -7.06
N GLU A 673 26.04 -3.12 -8.33
CA GLU A 673 27.36 -2.72 -8.81
C GLU A 673 27.49 -1.19 -8.73
N LEU A 674 28.51 -0.73 -8.02
CA LEU A 674 28.85 0.68 -7.91
C LEU A 674 29.61 1.13 -9.16
N ARG A 675 29.07 2.14 -9.85
CA ARG A 675 29.75 2.84 -10.96
C ARG A 675 30.24 4.19 -10.46
N ASP A 676 31.53 4.30 -10.31
CA ASP A 676 32.22 5.50 -9.81
C ASP A 676 33.08 6.09 -10.93
N PRO A 677 32.77 7.31 -11.41
CA PRO A 677 33.57 7.95 -12.47
C PRO A 677 34.92 8.49 -11.97
N GLY A 678 35.18 8.43 -10.67
CA GLY A 678 36.30 9.09 -10.03
C GLY A 678 36.09 10.60 -9.83
N PHE A 679 36.89 11.21 -8.97
CA PHE A 679 36.87 12.63 -8.75
C PHE A 679 37.51 13.39 -9.92
N GLN A 680 36.77 14.31 -10.51
CA GLN A 680 37.23 15.10 -11.68
C GLN A 680 37.54 16.55 -11.28
N GLY A 681 38.22 16.77 -10.19
CA GLY A 681 38.88 17.97 -9.71
C GLY A 681 38.11 19.27 -9.65
#